data_8b7e1fd90ed71a57891e344842807102
#
_entry.id   8b7e1fd90ed71a57891e344842807102
#
_cell.length_a   1.000
_cell.length_b   1.000
_cell.length_c   1.000
_cell.angle_alpha   90.00
_cell.angle_beta   90.00
_cell.angle_gamma   90.00
#
_symmetry.space_group_name_H-M   'P 1'
#
loop_
_entity.id
_entity.type
_entity.pdbx_description
1 polymer ?
#
loop_
_entity_poly.entity_id
_entity_poly.type
_entity_poly.pdbx_seq_one_letter_code
_entity_poly.pdbx_strand_id
1 'polypeptide(L)'
;MLKNNDSLGFIIISKLFNGNIKTLIEMITEDIKKNYYQQNINQDKLDRKYNRDKRNDTPSLDMYGVDLTCMAEDEKLDPVIGRDDETQRLLEILCRRVKNNPCLIGEPGVGKTAIVEGLARKIVEGKVPEILRDKKIVSLDLTSMIAGSKYRGEFEDRLKKVINELKQVNNTILFIDEIHTIVGAGGAEGAIDACNILKPALARGEIQCVGATTIDEYRKYIEKDTALERRFQPIKVEEPSKDDVLKILKGIKSKYEIHHKVEITEKALSGAIYLSDRYITDRFMPDKAIDLIDEASARVRINSLNTPEYIEDLEEELELLIAEKQCAIEKQDFEVAAKLRDEESKLKSELEYEKNRWLDENSVNVETVDYEDVVNIVSRWTKIPLEKINESETDRLLNLEDRLKKRVVGQEDGIKALAKAVRRARVGLKNPKRPIGSFIFLGPTGVGKTELCKALADVMFGDENNFIRIDMSEYMEQHGVSKLIGSPPGYIGYEDGGQLTKKVRSNPYSVILFDEIEKANPDILNILLQILDDGILTDGKGKTVDFKNTIIIMTSNIGAECLKKKNSLGFSILEEGEDERYEKMKNEMIEKLKKSFRDEFLNRVDDIIVFHQLQHRHLLKIVDIMLTNTKDILKSKDMDLNFTDEVKQFLVEKAIDTNYGARPLRRAITKNIEDKLSEEILKGNVTKGSVLKAIIENNEVGFIKN
;
A
#
# COMPACT_ATOMS: atom_id res chain seq x y z
N MET A 1 29.61 -9.70 -60.18
CA MET A 1 29.98 -8.34 -60.58
C MET A 1 31.12 -7.76 -59.71
N LEU A 2 31.12 -7.92 -58.44
CA LEU A 2 32.16 -7.33 -57.53
C LEU A 2 33.49 -8.08 -57.46
N LYS A 3 33.64 -9.26 -58.08
CA LYS A 3 34.87 -10.04 -58.14
C LYS A 3 35.78 -9.75 -59.32
N ASN A 4 35.34 -8.95 -60.30
CA ASN A 4 36.08 -8.66 -61.49
C ASN A 4 36.39 -7.15 -61.54
N ASN A 5 37.65 -6.81 -61.25
CA ASN A 5 38.11 -5.43 -61.08
C ASN A 5 38.00 -4.58 -62.36
N ASP A 6 37.79 -5.18 -63.53
CA ASP A 6 37.68 -4.50 -64.79
C ASP A 6 36.24 -4.30 -65.27
N SER A 7 35.23 -4.66 -64.48
CA SER A 7 33.82 -4.46 -64.83
C SER A 7 33.39 -2.99 -64.64
N LEU A 8 32.63 -2.45 -65.55
CA LEU A 8 32.09 -1.09 -65.50
C LEU A 8 31.35 -0.83 -64.19
N GLY A 9 30.70 -1.86 -63.64
CA GLY A 9 30.00 -1.82 -62.31
C GLY A 9 30.96 -1.63 -61.14
N PHE A 10 32.14 -2.27 -61.16
CA PHE A 10 33.15 -2.12 -60.15
C PHE A 10 33.73 -0.68 -60.13
N ILE A 11 33.96 -0.10 -61.32
CA ILE A 11 34.50 1.26 -61.46
C ILE A 11 33.48 2.31 -60.98
N ILE A 12 32.19 2.13 -61.25
CA ILE A 12 31.14 3.05 -60.80
C ILE A 12 30.97 2.98 -59.31
N ILE A 13 30.94 1.79 -58.71
CA ILE A 13 30.79 1.59 -57.26
C ILE A 13 32.04 2.08 -56.51
N SER A 14 33.26 1.86 -57.01
CA SER A 14 34.50 2.34 -56.40
C SER A 14 34.61 3.87 -56.43
N LYS A 15 34.06 4.56 -57.46
CA LYS A 15 33.98 6.03 -57.49
C LYS A 15 32.94 6.60 -56.53
N LEU A 16 31.79 5.93 -56.34
CA LEU A 16 30.73 6.36 -55.44
C LEU A 16 31.11 6.22 -53.95
N PHE A 17 31.93 5.24 -53.61
CA PHE A 17 32.32 4.92 -52.24
C PHE A 17 33.79 5.24 -51.89
N ASN A 18 34.40 6.18 -52.61
CA ASN A 18 35.81 6.64 -52.36
C ASN A 18 36.81 5.52 -52.12
N GLY A 19 36.70 4.42 -52.88
CA GLY A 19 37.68 3.32 -52.85
C GLY A 19 37.51 2.28 -51.71
N ASN A 20 36.52 2.41 -50.84
CA ASN A 20 36.37 1.49 -49.68
C ASN A 20 35.40 0.33 -49.97
N ILE A 21 35.80 -0.50 -50.96
CA ILE A 21 34.97 -1.63 -51.46
C ILE A 21 34.85 -2.74 -50.38
N LYS A 22 35.82 -2.87 -49.47
CA LYS A 22 35.75 -3.88 -48.42
C LYS A 22 34.59 -3.67 -47.47
N THR A 23 34.36 -2.44 -47.04
CA THR A 23 33.23 -2.08 -46.18
C THR A 23 31.89 -2.28 -46.89
N LEU A 24 31.81 -2.00 -48.19
CA LEU A 24 30.58 -2.25 -48.96
C LEU A 24 30.28 -3.76 -49.07
N ILE A 25 31.29 -4.59 -49.30
CA ILE A 25 31.15 -6.06 -49.33
C ILE A 25 30.74 -6.61 -47.96
N GLU A 26 31.27 -6.07 -46.87
CA GLU A 26 30.90 -6.44 -45.52
C GLU A 26 29.43 -6.06 -45.23
N MET A 27 29.00 -4.83 -45.53
CA MET A 27 27.62 -4.39 -45.39
C MET A 27 26.63 -5.22 -46.21
N ILE A 28 26.92 -5.47 -47.48
CA ILE A 28 26.09 -6.32 -48.37
C ILE A 28 26.05 -7.77 -47.87
N THR A 29 27.16 -8.26 -47.33
CA THR A 29 27.21 -9.64 -46.78
C THR A 29 26.42 -9.76 -45.47
N GLU A 30 26.42 -8.70 -44.65
CA GLU A 30 25.57 -8.63 -43.45
C GLU A 30 24.09 -8.49 -43.82
N ASP A 31 23.75 -7.64 -44.81
CA ASP A 31 22.35 -7.50 -45.27
C ASP A 31 21.82 -8.78 -45.94
N ILE A 32 22.64 -9.47 -46.73
CA ILE A 32 22.27 -10.79 -47.28
C ILE A 32 22.10 -11.82 -46.15
N LYS A 33 22.97 -11.84 -45.17
CA LYS A 33 22.79 -12.71 -43.98
C LYS A 33 21.52 -12.37 -43.22
N LYS A 34 21.25 -11.08 -42.93
CA LYS A 34 19.99 -10.64 -42.28
C LYS A 34 18.75 -11.05 -43.08
N ASN A 35 18.75 -10.79 -44.37
CA ASN A 35 17.62 -11.15 -45.24
C ASN A 35 17.44 -12.68 -45.38
N TYR A 36 18.52 -13.45 -45.41
CA TYR A 36 18.46 -14.91 -45.45
C TYR A 36 17.93 -15.49 -44.12
N TYR A 37 18.35 -14.90 -43.00
CA TYR A 37 17.78 -15.23 -41.68
C TYR A 37 16.30 -14.85 -41.58
N GLN A 38 15.90 -13.67 -42.04
CA GLN A 38 14.48 -13.24 -42.03
C GLN A 38 13.61 -14.07 -43.00
N GLN A 39 14.11 -14.47 -44.16
CA GLN A 39 13.38 -15.35 -45.07
C GLN A 39 13.18 -16.74 -44.50
N ASN A 40 14.19 -17.31 -43.86
CA ASN A 40 14.06 -18.61 -43.18
C ASN A 40 13.09 -18.54 -41.99
N ILE A 41 13.12 -17.48 -41.19
CA ILE A 41 12.17 -17.25 -40.07
C ILE A 41 10.74 -17.11 -40.60
N ASN A 42 10.53 -16.41 -41.73
CA ASN A 42 9.21 -16.27 -42.34
C ASN A 42 8.71 -17.57 -42.97
N GLN A 43 9.59 -18.37 -43.55
CA GLN A 43 9.24 -19.68 -44.09
C GLN A 43 8.92 -20.69 -42.98
N ASP A 44 9.70 -20.70 -41.91
CA ASP A 44 9.41 -21.47 -40.72
C ASP A 44 8.09 -21.03 -40.04
N LYS A 45 7.80 -19.72 -40.00
CA LYS A 45 6.51 -19.20 -39.50
C LYS A 45 5.33 -19.63 -40.39
N LEU A 46 5.48 -19.63 -41.71
CA LEU A 46 4.46 -20.10 -42.65
C LEU A 46 4.24 -21.62 -42.54
N ASP A 47 5.30 -22.40 -42.44
CA ASP A 47 5.22 -23.86 -42.29
C ASP A 47 4.63 -24.25 -40.91
N ARG A 48 4.92 -23.49 -39.84
CA ARG A 48 4.30 -23.64 -38.53
C ARG A 48 2.80 -23.30 -38.57
N LYS A 49 2.41 -22.24 -39.29
CA LYS A 49 1.01 -21.85 -39.47
C LYS A 49 0.23 -22.88 -40.31
N TYR A 50 0.83 -23.42 -41.35
CA TYR A 50 0.22 -24.45 -42.20
C TYR A 50 0.09 -25.82 -41.51
N ASN A 51 1.03 -26.17 -40.62
CA ASN A 51 0.95 -27.39 -39.81
C ASN A 51 -0.03 -27.25 -38.61
N ARG A 52 -0.37 -26.03 -38.19
CA ARG A 52 -1.34 -25.74 -37.13
C ARG A 52 -2.78 -26.08 -37.55
N ASP A 53 -3.15 -25.77 -38.79
CA ASP A 53 -4.49 -26.03 -39.32
C ASP A 53 -4.80 -27.52 -39.56
N LYS A 54 -3.80 -28.40 -39.38
CA LYS A 54 -3.93 -29.82 -39.63
C LYS A 54 -3.98 -30.72 -38.38
N ARG A 55 -3.79 -30.19 -37.11
CA ARG A 55 -3.71 -31.04 -35.91
C ARG A 55 -4.49 -30.44 -34.76
N ASN A 56 -5.75 -30.83 -34.62
CA ASN A 56 -6.47 -30.83 -33.34
C ASN A 56 -6.03 -32.04 -32.49
N ASP A 57 -4.72 -32.16 -32.19
CA ASP A 57 -4.19 -33.32 -31.42
C ASP A 57 -4.41 -33.11 -29.90
N THR A 58 -4.83 -31.91 -29.45
CA THR A 58 -4.99 -31.54 -28.02
C THR A 58 -6.28 -30.79 -27.72
N PRO A 59 -7.47 -31.33 -28.04
CA PRO A 59 -8.73 -30.61 -27.88
C PRO A 59 -9.07 -30.24 -26.42
N SER A 60 -8.72 -31.10 -25.47
CA SER A 60 -8.98 -30.84 -24.06
C SER A 60 -7.98 -29.82 -23.48
N LEU A 61 -6.73 -29.88 -23.91
CA LEU A 61 -5.71 -28.88 -23.50
C LEU A 61 -6.04 -27.51 -24.07
N ASP A 62 -6.48 -27.42 -25.32
CA ASP A 62 -6.85 -26.15 -25.98
C ASP A 62 -8.13 -25.54 -25.35
N MET A 63 -9.00 -26.37 -24.76
CA MET A 63 -10.22 -25.92 -24.08
C MET A 63 -9.94 -25.29 -22.71
N TYR A 64 -8.95 -25.79 -21.96
CA TYR A 64 -8.65 -25.40 -20.59
C TYR A 64 -7.28 -24.73 -20.43
N GLY A 65 -6.55 -24.54 -21.54
CA GLY A 65 -5.22 -23.95 -21.52
C GLY A 65 -5.08 -22.78 -22.44
N VAL A 66 -4.14 -21.88 -22.10
CA VAL A 66 -3.74 -20.74 -22.92
C VAL A 66 -2.34 -20.99 -23.46
N ASP A 67 -2.18 -21.05 -24.78
CA ASP A 67 -0.87 -21.22 -25.43
C ASP A 67 -0.07 -19.91 -25.40
N LEU A 68 0.86 -19.80 -24.42
CA LEU A 68 1.73 -18.64 -24.25
C LEU A 68 2.69 -18.45 -25.43
N THR A 69 3.09 -19.54 -26.08
CA THR A 69 3.98 -19.47 -27.26
C THR A 69 3.26 -18.82 -28.43
N CYS A 70 1.97 -19.16 -28.60
CA CYS A 70 1.11 -18.52 -29.60
C CYS A 70 0.90 -17.04 -29.31
N MET A 71 0.64 -16.69 -28.04
CA MET A 71 0.52 -15.28 -27.63
C MET A 71 1.82 -14.49 -27.87
N ALA A 72 2.98 -15.15 -27.69
CA ALA A 72 4.28 -14.54 -27.98
C ALA A 72 4.48 -14.30 -29.50
N GLU A 73 4.04 -15.25 -30.34
CA GLU A 73 4.05 -15.06 -31.82
C GLU A 73 3.15 -13.90 -32.27
N ASP A 74 1.99 -13.74 -31.61
CA ASP A 74 1.02 -12.67 -31.88
C ASP A 74 1.43 -11.32 -31.24
N GLU A 75 2.60 -11.22 -30.58
CA GLU A 75 3.12 -10.04 -29.87
C GLU A 75 2.18 -9.51 -28.75
N LYS A 76 1.33 -10.38 -28.21
CA LYS A 76 0.37 -10.05 -27.16
C LYS A 76 0.98 -10.02 -25.75
N LEU A 77 2.14 -10.69 -25.56
CA LEU A 77 2.81 -10.73 -24.28
C LEU A 77 3.61 -9.47 -23.98
N ASP A 78 3.73 -9.14 -22.70
CA ASP A 78 4.52 -8.03 -22.25
C ASP A 78 6.03 -8.29 -22.34
N PRO A 79 6.86 -7.25 -22.54
CA PRO A 79 8.30 -7.41 -22.54
C PRO A 79 8.79 -7.74 -21.13
N VAL A 80 9.55 -8.83 -21.01
CA VAL A 80 10.16 -9.24 -19.74
C VAL A 80 11.55 -8.61 -19.63
N ILE A 81 11.73 -7.83 -18.57
CA ILE A 81 12.93 -7.02 -18.35
C ILE A 81 13.52 -7.36 -16.98
N GLY A 82 14.85 -7.51 -16.88
CA GLY A 82 15.55 -7.69 -15.62
C GLY A 82 15.36 -9.07 -14.97
N ARG A 83 14.97 -10.10 -15.74
CA ARG A 83 14.77 -11.48 -15.27
C ARG A 83 15.59 -12.51 -16.06
N ASP A 84 16.75 -12.08 -16.54
CA ASP A 84 17.59 -12.95 -17.36
C ASP A 84 18.17 -14.12 -16.59
N ASP A 85 18.61 -13.90 -15.34
CA ASP A 85 19.21 -14.93 -14.48
C ASP A 85 18.18 -16.01 -14.13
N GLU A 86 16.96 -15.63 -13.73
CA GLU A 86 15.89 -16.59 -13.41
C GLU A 86 15.46 -17.34 -14.67
N THR A 87 15.35 -16.66 -15.80
CA THR A 87 15.00 -17.28 -17.09
C THR A 87 16.09 -18.25 -17.56
N GLN A 88 17.37 -17.88 -17.39
CA GLN A 88 18.50 -18.76 -17.70
C GLN A 88 18.50 -19.99 -16.80
N ARG A 89 18.22 -19.81 -15.50
CA ARG A 89 18.11 -20.90 -14.55
C ARG A 89 16.94 -21.84 -14.88
N LEU A 90 15.82 -21.28 -15.36
CA LEU A 90 14.65 -22.04 -15.80
C LEU A 90 14.99 -22.89 -17.02
N LEU A 91 15.71 -22.35 -18.02
CA LEU A 91 16.21 -23.09 -19.17
C LEU A 91 17.14 -24.25 -18.77
N GLU A 92 18.08 -23.99 -17.86
CA GLU A 92 19.01 -25.02 -17.37
C GLU A 92 18.28 -26.19 -16.73
N ILE A 93 17.25 -25.92 -15.90
CA ILE A 93 16.48 -26.95 -15.22
C ILE A 93 15.63 -27.73 -16.22
N LEU A 94 14.97 -27.09 -17.17
CA LEU A 94 14.18 -27.78 -18.21
C LEU A 94 15.04 -28.72 -19.09
N CYS A 95 16.33 -28.45 -19.27
CA CYS A 95 17.25 -29.30 -20.00
C CYS A 95 17.84 -30.44 -19.17
N ARG A 96 17.53 -30.56 -17.88
CA ARG A 96 18.06 -31.64 -17.02
C ARG A 96 17.42 -32.98 -17.32
N ARG A 97 18.13 -34.07 -17.09
CA ARG A 97 17.63 -35.41 -17.22
C ARG A 97 16.67 -35.83 -16.08
N VAL A 98 16.93 -35.30 -14.88
CA VAL A 98 16.17 -35.58 -13.66
C VAL A 98 15.94 -34.26 -12.94
N LYS A 99 14.79 -34.12 -12.25
CA LYS A 99 14.33 -32.84 -11.63
C LYS A 99 14.26 -31.73 -12.67
N ASN A 100 13.63 -32.02 -13.79
CA ASN A 100 13.49 -31.14 -14.94
C ASN A 100 12.21 -30.30 -14.89
N ASN A 101 11.55 -30.21 -13.74
CA ASN A 101 10.36 -29.38 -13.52
C ASN A 101 10.76 -28.21 -12.60
N PRO A 102 10.97 -27.01 -13.11
CA PRO A 102 11.22 -25.84 -12.29
C PRO A 102 9.96 -25.40 -11.55
N CYS A 103 10.13 -24.87 -10.34
CA CYS A 103 9.08 -24.21 -9.57
C CYS A 103 9.53 -22.82 -9.17
N LEU A 104 8.88 -21.79 -9.71
CA LEU A 104 9.13 -20.39 -9.38
C LEU A 104 8.50 -20.08 -8.01
N ILE A 105 9.33 -19.68 -7.07
CA ILE A 105 8.92 -19.42 -5.69
C ILE A 105 9.19 -17.97 -5.34
N GLY A 106 8.17 -17.23 -4.93
CA GLY A 106 8.31 -15.83 -4.55
C GLY A 106 6.99 -15.25 -4.07
N GLU A 107 7.05 -14.05 -3.54
CA GLU A 107 5.86 -13.35 -3.07
C GLU A 107 4.88 -13.04 -4.22
N PRO A 108 3.59 -12.80 -3.92
CA PRO A 108 2.63 -12.38 -4.93
C PRO A 108 3.08 -11.07 -5.60
N GLY A 109 2.87 -10.92 -6.91
CA GLY A 109 3.18 -9.66 -7.61
C GLY A 109 4.65 -9.41 -7.95
N VAL A 110 5.59 -10.37 -7.68
CA VAL A 110 7.02 -10.22 -8.06
C VAL A 110 7.31 -10.53 -9.53
N GLY A 111 6.31 -10.98 -10.29
CA GLY A 111 6.45 -11.26 -11.73
C GLY A 111 6.84 -12.70 -12.07
N LYS A 112 6.39 -13.69 -11.28
CA LYS A 112 6.64 -15.13 -11.57
C LYS A 112 6.11 -15.56 -12.93
N THR A 113 4.88 -15.18 -13.26
CA THR A 113 4.22 -15.48 -14.54
C THR A 113 4.96 -14.84 -15.72
N ALA A 114 5.43 -13.60 -15.54
CA ALA A 114 6.20 -12.87 -16.55
C ALA A 114 7.50 -13.62 -16.96
N ILE A 115 8.17 -14.33 -16.03
CA ILE A 115 9.37 -15.11 -16.34
C ILE A 115 9.03 -16.24 -17.32
N VAL A 116 7.87 -16.89 -17.17
CA VAL A 116 7.42 -17.97 -18.07
C VAL A 116 7.01 -17.40 -19.43
N GLU A 117 6.37 -16.25 -19.46
CA GLU A 117 6.06 -15.50 -20.68
C GLU A 117 7.34 -15.09 -21.43
N GLY A 118 8.36 -14.64 -20.69
CA GLY A 118 9.69 -14.37 -21.23
C GLY A 118 10.36 -15.61 -21.83
N LEU A 119 10.17 -16.76 -21.21
CA LEU A 119 10.63 -18.03 -21.77
C LEU A 119 9.90 -18.36 -23.09
N ALA A 120 8.58 -18.20 -23.13
CA ALA A 120 7.79 -18.42 -24.36
C ALA A 120 8.29 -17.50 -25.49
N ARG A 121 8.58 -16.25 -25.19
CA ARG A 121 9.14 -15.29 -26.15
C ARG A 121 10.54 -15.69 -26.63
N LYS A 122 11.44 -16.14 -25.72
CA LYS A 122 12.77 -16.66 -26.11
C LYS A 122 12.69 -17.91 -27.00
N ILE A 123 11.67 -18.77 -26.80
CA ILE A 123 11.41 -19.95 -27.67
C ILE A 123 11.04 -19.47 -29.08
N VAL A 124 10.12 -18.51 -29.19
CA VAL A 124 9.67 -17.96 -30.50
C VAL A 124 10.82 -17.26 -31.22
N GLU A 125 11.65 -16.51 -30.48
CA GLU A 125 12.85 -15.84 -31.02
C GLU A 125 13.97 -16.82 -31.39
N GLY A 126 13.86 -18.10 -31.02
CA GLY A 126 14.91 -19.11 -31.27
C GLY A 126 16.16 -18.98 -30.36
N LYS A 127 16.07 -18.16 -29.31
CA LYS A 127 17.16 -17.90 -28.33
C LYS A 127 17.19 -18.91 -27.20
N VAL A 128 16.93 -20.18 -27.52
CA VAL A 128 16.89 -21.29 -26.57
C VAL A 128 17.73 -22.47 -27.08
N PRO A 129 18.17 -23.38 -26.18
CA PRO A 129 18.82 -24.62 -26.59
C PRO A 129 17.99 -25.43 -27.58
N GLU A 130 18.63 -26.19 -28.45
CA GLU A 130 18.02 -26.96 -29.52
C GLU A 130 16.88 -27.89 -29.04
N ILE A 131 17.04 -28.47 -27.83
CA ILE A 131 16.06 -29.33 -27.18
C ILE A 131 14.72 -28.63 -26.87
N LEU A 132 14.73 -27.30 -26.70
CA LEU A 132 13.55 -26.50 -26.35
C LEU A 132 12.99 -25.71 -27.51
N ARG A 133 13.64 -25.71 -28.68
CA ARG A 133 13.28 -24.85 -29.83
C ARG A 133 11.89 -25.13 -30.38
N ASP A 134 11.46 -26.39 -30.35
CA ASP A 134 10.14 -26.83 -30.88
C ASP A 134 9.10 -27.02 -29.77
N LYS A 135 9.42 -26.66 -28.53
CA LYS A 135 8.51 -26.79 -27.40
C LYS A 135 7.49 -25.65 -27.38
N LYS A 136 6.27 -25.98 -26.95
CA LYS A 136 5.19 -25.03 -26.67
C LYS A 136 5.02 -24.91 -25.16
N ILE A 137 4.63 -23.73 -24.71
CA ILE A 137 4.27 -23.50 -23.29
C ILE A 137 2.79 -23.22 -23.24
N VAL A 138 2.06 -24.06 -22.50
CA VAL A 138 0.61 -23.92 -22.32
C VAL A 138 0.34 -23.69 -20.82
N SER A 139 -0.28 -22.57 -20.49
CA SER A 139 -0.75 -22.24 -19.13
C SER A 139 -2.09 -22.92 -18.89
N LEU A 140 -2.19 -23.76 -17.86
CA LEU A 140 -3.40 -24.48 -17.50
C LEU A 140 -4.28 -23.64 -16.55
N ASP A 141 -5.51 -23.37 -16.96
CA ASP A 141 -6.51 -22.74 -16.11
C ASP A 141 -7.30 -23.80 -15.31
N LEU A 142 -6.88 -23.98 -14.07
CA LEU A 142 -7.52 -24.92 -13.14
C LEU A 142 -8.93 -24.48 -12.76
N THR A 143 -9.18 -23.16 -12.70
CA THR A 143 -10.47 -22.59 -12.34
C THR A 143 -11.54 -22.96 -13.38
N SER A 144 -11.20 -22.81 -14.66
CA SER A 144 -12.06 -23.22 -15.79
C SER A 144 -12.29 -24.73 -15.81
N MET A 145 -11.32 -25.54 -15.39
CA MET A 145 -11.49 -27.01 -15.30
C MET A 145 -12.45 -27.42 -14.19
N ILE A 146 -12.51 -26.68 -13.09
CA ILE A 146 -13.41 -26.94 -11.95
C ILE A 146 -14.81 -26.37 -12.26
N ALA A 147 -14.89 -25.26 -12.96
CA ALA A 147 -16.16 -24.63 -13.29
C ALA A 147 -17.07 -25.56 -14.08
N GLY A 148 -18.34 -25.65 -13.64
CA GLY A 148 -19.35 -26.53 -14.27
C GLY A 148 -19.20 -28.03 -13.98
N SER A 149 -18.24 -28.46 -13.18
CA SER A 149 -18.18 -29.86 -12.71
C SER A 149 -19.15 -30.04 -11.52
N LYS A 150 -20.22 -30.79 -11.71
CA LYS A 150 -21.17 -31.12 -10.63
C LYS A 150 -20.66 -32.22 -9.69
N TYR A 151 -19.74 -33.05 -10.16
CA TYR A 151 -19.20 -34.18 -9.43
C TYR A 151 -17.68 -34.22 -9.50
N ARG A 152 -17.04 -34.67 -8.41
CA ARG A 152 -15.59 -34.85 -8.29
C ARG A 152 -14.95 -35.58 -9.46
N GLY A 153 -15.60 -36.67 -9.95
CA GLY A 153 -15.10 -37.48 -11.06
C GLY A 153 -14.97 -36.75 -12.39
N GLU A 154 -15.79 -35.72 -12.65
CA GLU A 154 -15.74 -34.96 -13.89
C GLU A 154 -14.46 -34.13 -14.03
N PHE A 155 -14.00 -33.50 -12.95
CA PHE A 155 -12.73 -32.80 -12.94
C PHE A 155 -11.54 -33.77 -13.11
N GLU A 156 -11.56 -34.87 -12.37
CA GLU A 156 -10.52 -35.92 -12.49
C GLU A 156 -10.41 -36.43 -13.93
N ASP A 157 -11.54 -36.66 -14.59
CA ASP A 157 -11.58 -37.14 -15.97
C ASP A 157 -11.11 -36.08 -16.99
N ARG A 158 -11.44 -34.78 -16.76
CA ARG A 158 -10.91 -33.65 -17.57
C ARG A 158 -9.40 -33.59 -17.46
N LEU A 159 -8.85 -33.62 -16.23
CA LEU A 159 -7.42 -33.56 -15.99
C LEU A 159 -6.69 -34.79 -16.57
N LYS A 160 -7.27 -36.02 -16.45
CA LYS A 160 -6.72 -37.25 -17.09
C LYS A 160 -6.64 -37.12 -18.60
N LYS A 161 -7.67 -36.52 -19.25
CA LYS A 161 -7.66 -36.27 -20.70
C LYS A 161 -6.54 -35.35 -21.10
N VAL A 162 -6.39 -34.18 -20.42
CA VAL A 162 -5.30 -33.25 -20.67
C VAL A 162 -3.93 -33.89 -20.50
N ILE A 163 -3.71 -34.69 -19.45
CA ILE A 163 -2.44 -35.39 -19.22
C ILE A 163 -2.17 -36.42 -20.32
N ASN A 164 -3.19 -37.13 -20.79
CA ASN A 164 -3.02 -38.12 -21.86
C ASN A 164 -2.69 -37.45 -23.21
N GLU A 165 -3.30 -36.30 -23.50
CA GLU A 165 -2.96 -35.49 -24.68
C GLU A 165 -1.51 -34.96 -24.60
N LEU A 166 -1.07 -34.46 -23.45
CA LEU A 166 0.32 -34.00 -23.22
C LEU A 166 1.35 -35.13 -23.44
N LYS A 167 1.02 -36.37 -23.00
CA LYS A 167 1.88 -37.54 -23.20
C LYS A 167 2.04 -37.93 -24.69
N GLN A 168 0.98 -37.78 -25.48
CA GLN A 168 0.99 -38.13 -26.90
C GLN A 168 1.80 -37.10 -27.72
N VAL A 169 1.68 -35.82 -27.41
CA VAL A 169 2.29 -34.77 -28.21
C VAL A 169 3.76 -34.51 -27.88
N ASN A 170 4.22 -34.78 -26.65
CA ASN A 170 5.62 -34.74 -26.17
C ASN A 170 6.40 -33.40 -26.38
N ASN A 171 5.81 -32.41 -27.04
CA ASN A 171 6.46 -31.11 -27.34
C ASN A 171 5.90 -29.94 -26.48
N THR A 172 5.08 -30.24 -25.47
CA THR A 172 4.42 -29.21 -24.66
C THR A 172 4.98 -29.19 -23.26
N ILE A 173 5.28 -28.00 -22.75
CA ILE A 173 5.61 -27.70 -21.37
C ILE A 173 4.36 -27.12 -20.72
N LEU A 174 3.88 -27.75 -19.66
CA LEU A 174 2.72 -27.30 -18.91
C LEU A 174 3.14 -26.22 -17.91
N PHE A 175 2.53 -25.05 -17.96
CA PHE A 175 2.67 -24.06 -16.91
C PHE A 175 1.46 -24.10 -15.97
N ILE A 176 1.71 -24.15 -14.69
CA ILE A 176 0.66 -24.15 -13.65
C ILE A 176 0.97 -23.03 -12.68
N ASP A 177 0.18 -21.97 -12.77
CA ASP A 177 0.22 -20.93 -11.75
C ASP A 177 -0.50 -21.42 -10.50
N GLU A 178 -0.08 -20.95 -9.33
CA GLU A 178 -0.58 -21.40 -8.03
C GLU A 178 -0.61 -22.93 -7.90
N ILE A 179 0.49 -23.61 -8.26
CA ILE A 179 0.59 -25.09 -8.28
C ILE A 179 0.17 -25.74 -6.95
N HIS A 180 0.21 -24.99 -5.84
CA HIS A 180 -0.25 -25.44 -4.53
C HIS A 180 -1.75 -25.78 -4.50
N THR A 181 -2.55 -25.17 -5.38
CA THR A 181 -4.00 -25.44 -5.49
C THR A 181 -4.29 -26.87 -5.90
N ILE A 182 -3.40 -27.47 -6.71
CA ILE A 182 -3.50 -28.88 -7.12
C ILE A 182 -3.17 -29.82 -5.95
N VAL A 183 -2.23 -29.42 -5.09
CA VAL A 183 -1.68 -30.26 -4.01
C VAL A 183 -2.46 -30.06 -2.70
N GLY A 184 -2.96 -28.86 -2.45
CA GLY A 184 -3.57 -28.46 -1.18
C GLY A 184 -5.07 -28.72 -1.05
N ALA A 185 -5.73 -29.09 -2.12
CA ALA A 185 -7.17 -29.31 -2.15
C ALA A 185 -7.66 -30.54 -1.32
N GLY A 186 -6.75 -31.29 -0.69
CA GLY A 186 -7.06 -32.54 0.04
C GLY A 186 -7.40 -32.40 1.54
N GLY A 187 -7.47 -31.21 2.11
CA GLY A 187 -7.62 -30.99 3.57
C GLY A 187 -9.06 -30.89 4.10
N ALA A 188 -10.05 -30.67 3.27
CA ALA A 188 -11.47 -30.65 3.65
C ALA A 188 -12.16 -31.91 3.11
N GLU A 189 -13.11 -32.48 3.86
CA GLU A 189 -13.94 -33.60 3.38
C GLU A 189 -14.61 -33.21 2.05
N GLY A 190 -14.10 -33.78 0.93
CA GLY A 190 -14.58 -33.51 -0.43
C GLY A 190 -13.61 -32.80 -1.36
N ALA A 191 -12.42 -32.40 -0.92
CA ALA A 191 -11.44 -31.70 -1.74
C ALA A 191 -10.78 -32.61 -2.79
N ILE A 192 -10.55 -32.04 -3.97
CA ILE A 192 -10.09 -32.66 -5.19
C ILE A 192 -8.60 -33.02 -5.08
N ASP A 193 -8.24 -34.31 -5.15
CA ASP A 193 -6.84 -34.72 -5.11
C ASP A 193 -6.26 -34.87 -6.54
N ALA A 194 -6.14 -33.73 -7.24
CA ALA A 194 -5.53 -33.65 -8.56
C ALA A 194 -4.05 -34.11 -8.55
N CYS A 195 -3.43 -34.06 -7.40
CA CYS A 195 -2.04 -34.39 -7.20
C CYS A 195 -1.79 -35.89 -7.53
N ASN A 196 -2.71 -36.78 -7.14
CA ASN A 196 -2.57 -38.24 -7.40
C ASN A 196 -2.62 -38.57 -8.89
N ILE A 197 -3.18 -37.72 -9.72
CA ILE A 197 -3.25 -37.89 -11.17
C ILE A 197 -1.95 -37.36 -11.84
N LEU A 198 -1.39 -36.23 -11.37
CA LEU A 198 -0.17 -35.66 -11.91
C LEU A 198 1.11 -36.36 -11.45
N LYS A 199 1.17 -36.83 -10.20
CA LYS A 199 2.34 -37.50 -9.62
C LYS A 199 2.91 -38.63 -10.48
N PRO A 200 2.14 -39.56 -10.99
CA PRO A 200 2.68 -40.67 -11.82
C PRO A 200 3.30 -40.18 -13.12
N ALA A 201 2.69 -39.18 -13.78
CA ALA A 201 3.18 -38.64 -15.05
C ALA A 201 4.49 -37.82 -14.85
N LEU A 202 4.55 -36.99 -13.79
CA LEU A 202 5.76 -36.27 -13.40
C LEU A 202 6.87 -37.23 -12.92
N ALA A 203 6.48 -38.30 -12.20
CA ALA A 203 7.43 -39.31 -11.70
C ALA A 203 8.13 -40.07 -12.79
N ARG A 204 7.44 -40.37 -13.90
CA ARG A 204 7.99 -41.09 -15.05
C ARG A 204 8.68 -40.16 -16.05
N GLY A 205 8.57 -38.83 -15.87
CA GLY A 205 9.08 -37.85 -16.83
C GLY A 205 8.28 -37.80 -18.14
N GLU A 206 7.02 -38.27 -18.11
CA GLU A 206 6.11 -38.31 -19.27
C GLU A 206 5.60 -36.91 -19.65
N ILE A 207 5.64 -35.95 -18.70
CA ILE A 207 5.29 -34.55 -18.89
C ILE A 207 6.36 -33.66 -18.25
N GLN A 208 6.57 -32.47 -18.83
CA GLN A 208 7.34 -31.39 -18.23
C GLN A 208 6.40 -30.30 -17.73
N CYS A 209 6.67 -29.81 -16.52
CA CYS A 209 5.84 -28.81 -15.88
C CYS A 209 6.69 -27.68 -15.27
N VAL A 210 6.26 -26.44 -15.46
CA VAL A 210 6.74 -25.26 -14.72
C VAL A 210 5.65 -24.89 -13.72
N GLY A 211 5.99 -24.84 -12.44
CA GLY A 211 5.06 -24.38 -11.40
C GLY A 211 5.41 -22.98 -10.93
N ALA A 212 4.41 -22.22 -10.46
CA ALA A 212 4.61 -21.00 -9.72
C ALA A 212 3.81 -21.06 -8.41
N THR A 213 4.41 -20.55 -7.31
CA THR A 213 3.74 -20.51 -6.00
C THR A 213 4.45 -19.54 -5.05
N THR A 214 3.91 -19.34 -3.84
CA THR A 214 4.58 -18.59 -2.78
C THR A 214 5.54 -19.49 -1.98
N ILE A 215 6.42 -18.86 -1.21
CA ILE A 215 7.42 -19.58 -0.37
C ILE A 215 6.72 -20.44 0.68
N ASP A 216 5.69 -19.89 1.35
CA ASP A 216 4.95 -20.58 2.41
C ASP A 216 4.16 -21.77 1.87
N GLU A 217 3.54 -21.61 0.72
CA GLU A 217 2.77 -22.67 0.06
C GLU A 217 3.66 -23.78 -0.49
N TYR A 218 4.83 -23.42 -1.03
CA TYR A 218 5.81 -24.40 -1.46
C TYR A 218 6.24 -25.31 -0.30
N ARG A 219 6.60 -24.71 0.85
CA ARG A 219 6.98 -25.45 2.06
C ARG A 219 5.84 -26.31 2.62
N LYS A 220 4.62 -25.75 2.60
CA LYS A 220 3.44 -26.42 3.18
C LYS A 220 2.97 -27.60 2.37
N TYR A 221 3.02 -27.50 1.04
CA TYR A 221 2.36 -28.46 0.15
C TYR A 221 3.34 -29.28 -0.71
N ILE A 222 4.45 -28.71 -1.19
CA ILE A 222 5.38 -29.39 -2.11
C ILE A 222 6.52 -30.05 -1.36
N GLU A 223 7.20 -29.36 -0.44
CA GLU A 223 8.30 -29.93 0.36
C GLU A 223 7.85 -31.07 1.26
N LYS A 224 6.62 -31.04 1.77
CA LYS A 224 6.08 -32.13 2.61
C LYS A 224 5.78 -33.41 1.81
N ASP A 225 5.61 -33.31 0.52
CA ASP A 225 5.35 -34.44 -0.36
C ASP A 225 6.66 -34.89 -1.01
N THR A 226 7.23 -35.96 -0.48
CA THR A 226 8.51 -36.53 -0.94
C THR A 226 8.55 -36.91 -2.42
N ALA A 227 7.40 -37.16 -3.05
CA ALA A 227 7.32 -37.50 -4.47
C ALA A 227 7.43 -36.25 -5.35
N LEU A 228 6.83 -35.15 -4.92
CA LEU A 228 6.91 -33.84 -5.62
C LEU A 228 8.26 -33.15 -5.37
N GLU A 229 8.76 -33.15 -4.15
CA GLU A 229 10.06 -32.57 -3.79
C GLU A 229 11.20 -33.13 -4.66
N ARG A 230 11.17 -34.43 -4.96
CA ARG A 230 12.16 -35.06 -5.82
C ARG A 230 12.01 -34.71 -7.31
N ARG A 231 10.94 -34.05 -7.71
CA ARG A 231 10.64 -33.75 -9.12
C ARG A 231 10.71 -32.27 -9.44
N PHE A 232 10.34 -31.43 -8.50
CA PHE A 232 10.43 -29.99 -8.65
C PHE A 232 11.78 -29.46 -8.17
N GLN A 233 12.29 -28.46 -8.92
CA GLN A 233 13.50 -27.71 -8.53
C GLN A 233 13.10 -26.26 -8.27
N PRO A 234 13.23 -25.77 -7.04
CA PRO A 234 12.86 -24.39 -6.72
C PRO A 234 13.81 -23.37 -7.37
N ILE A 235 13.20 -22.29 -7.87
CA ILE A 235 13.87 -21.07 -8.32
C ILE A 235 13.27 -19.94 -7.51
N LYS A 236 14.08 -19.29 -6.69
CA LYS A 236 13.63 -18.14 -5.88
C LYS A 236 13.56 -16.92 -6.76
N VAL A 237 12.40 -16.27 -6.78
CA VAL A 237 12.13 -15.01 -7.46
C VAL A 237 12.01 -13.93 -6.41
N GLU A 238 12.98 -13.04 -6.37
CA GLU A 238 13.01 -11.92 -5.42
C GLU A 238 12.34 -10.67 -6.02
N GLU A 239 12.01 -9.74 -5.16
CA GLU A 239 11.51 -8.43 -5.57
C GLU A 239 12.58 -7.70 -6.40
N PRO A 240 12.24 -7.12 -7.57
CA PRO A 240 13.22 -6.43 -8.42
C PRO A 240 13.70 -5.14 -7.76
N SER A 241 14.92 -4.71 -8.15
CA SER A 241 15.45 -3.42 -7.71
C SER A 241 14.62 -2.25 -8.28
N LYS A 242 14.64 -1.08 -7.62
CA LYS A 242 13.93 0.12 -8.10
C LYS A 242 14.33 0.51 -9.53
N ASP A 243 15.60 0.33 -9.88
CA ASP A 243 16.12 0.61 -11.21
C ASP A 243 15.55 -0.36 -12.27
N ASP A 244 15.41 -1.63 -11.89
CA ASP A 244 14.79 -2.63 -12.78
C ASP A 244 13.29 -2.43 -12.91
N VAL A 245 12.60 -2.05 -11.82
CA VAL A 245 11.18 -1.64 -11.89
C VAL A 245 10.99 -0.46 -12.84
N LEU A 246 11.87 0.53 -12.82
CA LEU A 246 11.80 1.66 -13.75
C LEU A 246 11.95 1.21 -15.20
N LYS A 247 12.86 0.27 -15.49
CA LYS A 247 13.00 -0.31 -16.82
C LYS A 247 11.74 -1.08 -17.24
N ILE A 248 11.16 -1.86 -16.31
CA ILE A 248 9.91 -2.60 -16.55
C ILE A 248 8.78 -1.62 -16.89
N LEU A 249 8.55 -0.60 -16.07
CA LEU A 249 7.53 0.41 -16.32
C LEU A 249 7.72 1.13 -17.66
N LYS A 250 8.96 1.50 -18.01
CA LYS A 250 9.28 2.08 -19.31
C LYS A 250 8.99 1.12 -20.47
N GLY A 251 9.20 -0.17 -20.27
CA GLY A 251 8.94 -1.20 -21.29
C GLY A 251 7.46 -1.45 -21.55
N ILE A 252 6.62 -1.32 -20.52
CA ILE A 252 5.16 -1.53 -20.64
C ILE A 252 4.38 -0.23 -20.90
N LYS A 253 5.01 0.94 -20.69
CA LYS A 253 4.42 2.27 -20.82
C LYS A 253 3.56 2.42 -22.08
N SER A 254 4.11 2.12 -23.25
CA SER A 254 3.42 2.30 -24.54
C SER A 254 2.12 1.48 -24.65
N LYS A 255 2.04 0.31 -24.02
CA LYS A 255 0.81 -0.49 -24.03
C LYS A 255 -0.29 0.15 -23.19
N TYR A 256 0.06 0.69 -22.00
CA TYR A 256 -0.88 1.42 -21.15
C TYR A 256 -1.31 2.74 -21.80
N GLU A 257 -0.39 3.47 -22.43
CA GLU A 257 -0.71 4.69 -23.19
C GLU A 257 -1.71 4.43 -24.32
N ILE A 258 -1.52 3.35 -25.07
CA ILE A 258 -2.45 2.96 -26.14
C ILE A 258 -3.80 2.53 -25.57
N HIS A 259 -3.81 1.76 -24.45
CA HIS A 259 -5.03 1.26 -23.84
C HIS A 259 -5.91 2.39 -23.30
N HIS A 260 -5.31 3.28 -22.51
CA HIS A 260 -6.03 4.38 -21.86
C HIS A 260 -6.11 5.64 -22.74
N LYS A 261 -5.40 5.71 -23.86
CA LYS A 261 -5.30 6.88 -24.74
C LYS A 261 -4.81 8.13 -24.00
N VAL A 262 -3.78 7.97 -23.18
CA VAL A 262 -3.12 9.02 -22.40
C VAL A 262 -1.61 8.96 -22.61
N GLU A 263 -0.89 10.03 -22.33
CA GLU A 263 0.57 10.04 -22.29
C GLU A 263 1.05 9.97 -20.84
N ILE A 264 1.98 9.07 -20.52
CA ILE A 264 2.50 8.89 -19.16
C ILE A 264 3.87 9.57 -19.07
N THR A 265 4.03 10.53 -18.13
CA THR A 265 5.30 11.23 -17.96
C THR A 265 6.34 10.36 -17.25
N GLU A 266 7.63 10.64 -17.44
CA GLU A 266 8.70 9.96 -16.68
C GLU A 266 8.63 10.27 -15.18
N LYS A 267 8.08 11.44 -14.82
CA LYS A 267 7.85 11.82 -13.42
C LYS A 267 6.77 10.95 -12.77
N ALA A 268 5.71 10.61 -13.50
CA ALA A 268 4.68 9.69 -13.03
C ALA A 268 5.26 8.30 -12.76
N LEU A 269 6.09 7.75 -13.68
CA LEU A 269 6.74 6.45 -13.50
C LEU A 269 7.66 6.43 -12.28
N SER A 270 8.52 7.45 -12.13
CA SER A 270 9.42 7.57 -10.98
C SER A 270 8.62 7.79 -9.68
N GLY A 271 7.55 8.57 -9.76
CA GLY A 271 6.61 8.81 -8.66
C GLY A 271 5.90 7.54 -8.21
N ALA A 272 5.42 6.72 -9.14
CA ALA A 272 4.77 5.44 -8.83
C ALA A 272 5.70 4.49 -8.06
N ILE A 273 6.97 4.40 -8.47
CA ILE A 273 7.97 3.60 -7.75
C ILE A 273 8.23 4.14 -6.35
N TYR A 274 8.48 5.44 -6.23
CA TYR A 274 8.80 6.07 -4.95
C TYR A 274 7.64 5.99 -3.97
N LEU A 275 6.43 6.33 -4.43
CA LEU A 275 5.24 6.38 -3.58
C LEU A 275 4.76 4.98 -3.21
N SER A 276 4.78 4.01 -4.14
CA SER A 276 4.39 2.64 -3.82
C SER A 276 5.36 1.96 -2.85
N ASP A 277 6.67 2.18 -3.01
CA ASP A 277 7.67 1.67 -2.08
C ASP A 277 7.49 2.24 -0.67
N ARG A 278 7.14 3.52 -0.59
CA ARG A 278 7.02 4.25 0.67
C ARG A 278 5.68 4.03 1.38
N TYR A 279 4.57 3.98 0.67
CA TYR A 279 3.23 4.02 1.26
C TYR A 279 2.45 2.71 1.11
N ILE A 280 2.86 1.79 0.21
CA ILE A 280 2.18 0.52 -0.02
C ILE A 280 3.12 -0.63 0.40
N THR A 281 2.90 -1.16 1.60
CA THR A 281 3.78 -2.16 2.22
C THR A 281 3.21 -3.57 2.19
N ASP A 282 1.94 -3.73 1.84
CA ASP A 282 1.21 -5.00 1.77
C ASP A 282 1.34 -5.71 0.42
N ARG A 283 1.95 -5.06 -0.57
CA ARG A 283 2.18 -5.57 -1.92
C ARG A 283 3.65 -5.42 -2.32
N PHE A 284 4.06 -6.16 -3.35
CA PHE A 284 5.45 -6.22 -3.82
C PHE A 284 5.63 -5.56 -5.19
N MET A 285 6.86 -5.11 -5.48
CA MET A 285 7.25 -4.64 -6.80
C MET A 285 7.38 -5.82 -7.79
N PRO A 286 7.08 -5.63 -9.09
CA PRO A 286 6.67 -4.38 -9.74
C PRO A 286 5.16 -4.13 -9.70
N ASP A 287 4.36 -5.11 -9.29
CA ASP A 287 2.89 -5.12 -9.38
C ASP A 287 2.23 -3.86 -8.80
N LYS A 288 2.60 -3.48 -7.56
CA LYS A 288 2.06 -2.27 -6.91
C LYS A 288 2.35 -0.97 -7.67
N ALA A 289 3.46 -0.88 -8.37
CA ALA A 289 3.79 0.31 -9.17
C ALA A 289 3.05 0.31 -10.52
N ILE A 290 2.85 -0.86 -11.11
CA ILE A 290 2.05 -1.04 -12.32
C ILE A 290 0.59 -0.68 -12.04
N ASP A 291 0.01 -1.22 -10.96
CA ASP A 291 -1.36 -0.92 -10.55
C ASP A 291 -1.60 0.59 -10.34
N LEU A 292 -0.62 1.30 -9.74
CA LEU A 292 -0.73 2.76 -9.57
C LEU A 292 -0.76 3.50 -10.90
N ILE A 293 0.06 3.11 -11.85
CA ILE A 293 0.08 3.74 -13.18
C ILE A 293 -1.20 3.41 -13.95
N ASP A 294 -1.67 2.18 -13.87
CA ASP A 294 -2.90 1.74 -14.52
C ASP A 294 -4.12 2.52 -13.99
N GLU A 295 -4.29 2.58 -12.66
CA GLU A 295 -5.39 3.32 -12.04
C GLU A 295 -5.30 4.84 -12.26
N ALA A 296 -4.08 5.42 -12.22
CA ALA A 296 -3.89 6.83 -12.53
C ALA A 296 -4.27 7.15 -13.98
N SER A 297 -3.85 6.30 -14.92
CA SER A 297 -4.17 6.43 -16.34
C SER A 297 -5.68 6.30 -16.61
N ALA A 298 -6.31 5.31 -15.99
CA ALA A 298 -7.75 5.11 -16.06
C ALA A 298 -8.52 6.32 -15.52
N ARG A 299 -8.08 6.89 -14.39
CA ARG A 299 -8.71 8.06 -13.78
C ARG A 299 -8.59 9.31 -14.65
N VAL A 300 -7.40 9.60 -15.15
CA VAL A 300 -7.19 10.74 -16.07
C VAL A 300 -8.10 10.59 -17.29
N ARG A 301 -8.20 9.39 -17.84
CA ARG A 301 -9.11 9.11 -18.95
C ARG A 301 -10.57 9.31 -18.60
N ILE A 302 -11.04 8.84 -17.44
CA ILE A 302 -12.43 9.04 -17.00
C ILE A 302 -12.71 10.53 -16.80
N ASN A 303 -11.79 11.27 -16.18
CA ASN A 303 -11.95 12.71 -15.98
C ASN A 303 -12.04 13.47 -17.30
N SER A 304 -11.29 13.05 -18.34
CA SER A 304 -11.39 13.65 -19.66
C SER A 304 -12.68 13.34 -20.40
N LEU A 305 -13.42 12.32 -19.98
CA LEU A 305 -14.71 11.92 -20.53
C LEU A 305 -15.91 12.54 -19.79
N ASN A 306 -15.68 13.18 -18.64
CA ASN A 306 -16.74 13.87 -17.92
C ASN A 306 -17.24 15.04 -18.77
N THR A 307 -18.54 15.10 -18.97
CA THR A 307 -19.21 16.20 -19.64
C THR A 307 -18.94 17.52 -18.90
N PRO A 308 -18.52 18.59 -19.58
CA PRO A 308 -18.36 19.88 -18.93
C PRO A 308 -19.70 20.40 -18.38
N GLU A 309 -19.61 21.14 -17.27
CA GLU A 309 -20.77 21.70 -16.55
C GLU A 309 -21.74 22.47 -17.47
N TYR A 310 -21.21 23.23 -18.45
CA TYR A 310 -22.04 23.94 -19.42
C TYR A 310 -22.89 23.05 -20.34
N ILE A 311 -22.47 21.81 -20.60
CA ILE A 311 -23.27 20.83 -21.37
C ILE A 311 -24.36 20.23 -20.48
N GLU A 312 -24.04 19.98 -19.22
CA GLU A 312 -25.02 19.51 -18.23
C GLU A 312 -26.09 20.57 -17.99
N ASP A 313 -25.70 21.85 -17.89
CA ASP A 313 -26.65 22.97 -17.78
C ASP A 313 -27.61 23.05 -18.99
N LEU A 314 -27.09 22.87 -20.22
CA LEU A 314 -27.93 22.82 -21.43
C LEU A 314 -28.86 21.60 -21.46
N GLU A 315 -28.42 20.47 -20.92
CA GLU A 315 -29.29 19.28 -20.78
C GLU A 315 -30.42 19.50 -19.77
N GLU A 316 -30.10 20.11 -18.61
CA GLU A 316 -31.12 20.46 -17.61
C GLU A 316 -32.14 21.49 -18.16
N GLU A 317 -31.66 22.53 -18.90
CA GLU A 317 -32.53 23.52 -19.51
C GLU A 317 -33.42 22.88 -20.56
N LEU A 318 -32.93 21.93 -21.34
CA LEU A 318 -33.72 21.16 -22.30
C LEU A 318 -34.79 20.31 -21.63
N GLU A 319 -34.46 19.65 -20.51
CA GLU A 319 -35.47 18.87 -19.75
C GLU A 319 -36.58 19.75 -19.18
N LEU A 320 -36.24 20.93 -18.66
CA LEU A 320 -37.20 21.90 -18.16
C LEU A 320 -38.14 22.39 -19.30
N LEU A 321 -37.58 22.72 -20.45
CA LEU A 321 -38.36 23.15 -21.64
C LEU A 321 -39.28 22.05 -22.16
N ILE A 322 -38.88 20.81 -22.15
CA ILE A 322 -39.72 19.66 -22.49
C ILE A 322 -40.89 19.51 -21.51
N ALA A 323 -40.62 19.66 -20.21
CA ALA A 323 -41.64 19.59 -19.18
C ALA A 323 -42.65 20.72 -19.29
N GLU A 324 -42.22 21.97 -19.56
CA GLU A 324 -43.11 23.12 -19.79
C GLU A 324 -43.95 22.96 -21.04
N LYS A 325 -43.40 22.46 -22.13
CA LYS A 325 -44.11 22.14 -23.37
C LYS A 325 -45.20 21.11 -23.09
N GLN A 326 -44.92 20.06 -22.32
CA GLN A 326 -45.86 19.03 -21.97
C GLN A 326 -47.03 19.58 -21.13
N CYS A 327 -46.72 20.46 -20.18
CA CYS A 327 -47.71 21.15 -19.37
C CYS A 327 -48.61 22.10 -20.21
N ALA A 328 -48.05 22.80 -21.22
CA ALA A 328 -48.81 23.64 -22.15
C ALA A 328 -49.77 22.81 -23.04
N ILE A 329 -49.36 21.62 -23.47
CA ILE A 329 -50.18 20.68 -24.24
C ILE A 329 -51.37 20.18 -23.39
N GLU A 330 -51.11 19.81 -22.13
CA GLU A 330 -52.16 19.35 -21.20
C GLU A 330 -53.20 20.45 -20.91
N LYS A 331 -52.77 21.72 -20.88
CA LYS A 331 -53.63 22.89 -20.72
C LYS A 331 -54.31 23.32 -22.02
N GLN A 332 -54.08 22.63 -23.16
CA GLN A 332 -54.59 22.93 -24.48
C GLN A 332 -54.16 24.32 -25.04
N ASP A 333 -53.04 24.85 -24.54
CA ASP A 333 -52.47 26.12 -25.01
C ASP A 333 -51.50 25.86 -26.17
N PHE A 334 -52.03 25.65 -27.35
CA PHE A 334 -51.27 25.26 -28.54
C PHE A 334 -50.35 26.37 -29.09
N GLU A 335 -50.62 27.64 -28.78
CA GLU A 335 -49.77 28.77 -29.20
C GLU A 335 -48.45 28.79 -28.40
N VAL A 336 -48.56 28.60 -27.09
CA VAL A 336 -47.37 28.49 -26.19
C VAL A 336 -46.62 27.21 -26.50
N ALA A 337 -47.30 26.08 -26.69
CA ALA A 337 -46.65 24.80 -27.04
C ALA A 337 -45.87 24.86 -28.37
N ALA A 338 -46.34 25.64 -29.35
CA ALA A 338 -45.64 25.84 -30.63
C ALA A 338 -44.34 26.66 -30.45
N LYS A 339 -44.36 27.71 -29.61
CA LYS A 339 -43.15 28.50 -29.31
C LYS A 339 -42.11 27.68 -28.55
N LEU A 340 -42.54 26.97 -27.53
CA LEU A 340 -41.66 26.09 -26.73
C LEU A 340 -41.06 24.97 -27.60
N ARG A 341 -41.77 24.46 -28.59
CA ARG A 341 -41.24 23.49 -29.55
C ARG A 341 -40.14 24.10 -30.45
N ASP A 342 -40.27 25.34 -30.86
CA ASP A 342 -39.25 26.02 -31.68
C ASP A 342 -37.99 26.32 -30.85
N GLU A 343 -38.16 26.65 -29.56
CA GLU A 343 -37.08 26.82 -28.60
C GLU A 343 -36.39 25.49 -28.28
N GLU A 344 -37.14 24.42 -28.04
CA GLU A 344 -36.61 23.06 -27.89
C GLU A 344 -35.75 22.63 -29.09
N SER A 345 -36.22 22.92 -30.31
CA SER A 345 -35.47 22.56 -31.52
C SER A 345 -34.14 23.32 -31.66
N LYS A 346 -34.10 24.59 -31.24
CA LYS A 346 -32.90 25.41 -31.23
C LYS A 346 -31.91 24.88 -30.17
N LEU A 347 -32.38 24.67 -28.94
CA LEU A 347 -31.55 24.21 -27.85
C LEU A 347 -31.01 22.81 -28.12
N LYS A 348 -31.76 21.91 -28.75
CA LYS A 348 -31.26 20.60 -29.21
C LYS A 348 -30.14 20.71 -30.23
N SER A 349 -30.28 21.62 -31.19
CA SER A 349 -29.24 21.82 -32.20
C SER A 349 -27.97 22.44 -31.60
N GLU A 350 -28.11 23.31 -30.62
CA GLU A 350 -27.00 23.92 -29.89
C GLU A 350 -26.27 22.87 -29.02
N LEU A 351 -27.02 22.07 -28.29
CA LEU A 351 -26.49 20.97 -27.47
C LEU A 351 -25.76 19.93 -28.33
N GLU A 352 -26.31 19.57 -29.48
CA GLU A 352 -25.66 18.63 -30.42
C GLU A 352 -24.39 19.22 -31.02
N TYR A 353 -24.37 20.51 -31.32
CA TYR A 353 -23.17 21.21 -31.82
C TYR A 353 -22.09 21.26 -30.73
N GLU A 354 -22.40 21.65 -29.50
CA GLU A 354 -21.43 21.73 -28.41
C GLU A 354 -20.92 20.33 -27.98
N LYS A 355 -21.79 19.30 -27.99
CA LYS A 355 -21.37 17.91 -27.78
C LYS A 355 -20.39 17.43 -28.85
N ASN A 356 -20.67 17.69 -30.12
CA ASN A 356 -19.80 17.27 -31.20
C ASN A 356 -18.45 18.03 -31.15
N ARG A 357 -18.47 19.31 -30.86
CA ARG A 357 -17.29 20.13 -30.68
C ARG A 357 -16.43 19.60 -29.51
N TRP A 358 -17.01 19.31 -28.37
CA TRP A 358 -16.33 18.74 -27.22
C TRP A 358 -15.74 17.34 -27.52
N LEU A 359 -16.47 16.49 -28.23
CA LEU A 359 -15.97 15.18 -28.68
C LEU A 359 -14.79 15.32 -29.65
N ASP A 360 -14.83 16.27 -30.56
CA ASP A 360 -13.74 16.55 -31.50
C ASP A 360 -12.50 17.10 -30.75
N GLU A 361 -12.67 18.03 -29.85
CA GLU A 361 -11.60 18.59 -28.99
C GLU A 361 -10.94 17.48 -28.14
N ASN A 362 -11.72 16.62 -27.52
CA ASN A 362 -11.23 15.50 -26.70
C ASN A 362 -10.62 14.34 -27.52
N SER A 363 -10.96 14.23 -28.82
CA SER A 363 -10.35 13.22 -29.69
C SER A 363 -8.93 13.60 -30.11
N VAL A 364 -8.59 14.89 -30.07
CA VAL A 364 -7.28 15.44 -30.49
C VAL A 364 -6.34 15.66 -29.30
N ASN A 365 -6.86 15.97 -28.12
CA ASN A 365 -6.06 16.20 -26.94
C ASN A 365 -5.74 14.86 -26.23
N VAL A 366 -4.46 14.49 -26.24
CA VAL A 366 -3.97 13.37 -25.42
C VAL A 366 -3.66 13.93 -24.03
N GLU A 367 -4.46 13.51 -23.06
CA GLU A 367 -4.24 13.86 -21.65
C GLU A 367 -2.94 13.26 -21.12
N THR A 368 -2.26 13.99 -20.24
CA THR A 368 -0.99 13.55 -19.65
C THR A 368 -1.19 13.09 -18.21
N VAL A 369 -0.66 11.92 -17.89
CA VAL A 369 -0.59 11.42 -16.51
C VAL A 369 0.71 11.91 -15.89
N ASP A 370 0.61 12.75 -14.85
CA ASP A 370 1.78 13.29 -14.16
C ASP A 370 1.89 12.77 -12.72
N TYR A 371 2.92 13.20 -12.00
CA TYR A 371 3.20 12.84 -10.62
C TYR A 371 2.00 13.09 -9.68
N GLU A 372 1.28 14.21 -9.88
CA GLU A 372 0.12 14.56 -9.05
C GLU A 372 -1.03 13.57 -9.16
N ASP A 373 -1.25 12.97 -10.33
CA ASP A 373 -2.27 11.96 -10.54
C ASP A 373 -1.95 10.69 -9.75
N VAL A 374 -0.68 10.28 -9.75
CA VAL A 374 -0.22 9.14 -8.96
C VAL A 374 -0.35 9.42 -7.46
N VAL A 375 -0.01 10.64 -7.00
CA VAL A 375 -0.20 11.07 -5.61
C VAL A 375 -1.68 10.97 -5.20
N ASN A 376 -2.58 11.38 -6.10
CA ASN A 376 -4.02 11.29 -5.87
C ASN A 376 -4.51 9.85 -5.63
N ILE A 377 -3.98 8.88 -6.40
CA ILE A 377 -4.33 7.46 -6.21
C ILE A 377 -3.78 6.94 -4.88
N VAL A 378 -2.50 7.21 -4.59
CA VAL A 378 -1.87 6.82 -3.32
C VAL A 378 -2.64 7.39 -2.12
N SER A 379 -3.08 8.65 -2.20
CA SER A 379 -3.90 9.28 -1.15
C SER A 379 -5.20 8.52 -0.92
N ARG A 380 -5.87 8.09 -1.99
CA ARG A 380 -7.11 7.29 -1.89
C ARG A 380 -6.89 5.92 -1.27
N TRP A 381 -5.83 5.22 -1.67
CA TRP A 381 -5.52 3.88 -1.17
C TRP A 381 -5.10 3.91 0.31
N THR A 382 -4.24 4.87 0.65
CA THR A 382 -3.68 4.98 2.01
C THR A 382 -4.49 5.85 2.94
N LYS A 383 -5.46 6.63 2.41
CA LYS A 383 -6.23 7.66 3.12
C LYS A 383 -5.38 8.79 3.72
N ILE A 384 -4.16 8.97 3.23
CA ILE A 384 -3.28 10.05 3.64
C ILE A 384 -3.64 11.31 2.83
N PRO A 385 -3.92 12.48 3.44
CA PRO A 385 -4.25 13.70 2.73
C PRO A 385 -3.17 14.13 1.73
N LEU A 386 -3.59 14.65 0.56
CA LEU A 386 -2.70 15.08 -0.55
C LEU A 386 -1.64 16.10 -0.11
N GLU A 387 -2.06 17.10 0.67
CA GLU A 387 -1.17 18.13 1.20
C GLU A 387 0.00 17.53 1.98
N LYS A 388 -0.25 16.43 2.70
CA LYS A 388 0.74 15.74 3.50
C LYS A 388 1.64 14.81 2.68
N ILE A 389 1.22 14.36 1.50
CA ILE A 389 2.06 13.57 0.58
C ILE A 389 3.01 14.52 -0.18
N ASN A 390 2.50 15.68 -0.60
CA ASN A 390 3.25 16.68 -1.37
C ASN A 390 4.21 17.54 -0.51
N GLU A 391 3.92 17.69 0.80
CA GLU A 391 4.82 18.40 1.70
C GLU A 391 6.17 17.66 1.82
N SER A 392 7.26 18.38 1.58
CA SER A 392 8.58 17.76 1.70
C SER A 392 8.78 17.21 3.11
N GLU A 393 9.32 16.00 3.22
CA GLU A 393 9.62 15.39 4.53
C GLU A 393 10.56 16.27 5.34
N THR A 394 11.44 17.00 4.65
CA THR A 394 12.38 17.94 5.23
C THR A 394 11.64 19.08 5.95
N ASP A 395 10.62 19.68 5.32
CA ASP A 395 9.85 20.77 5.92
C ASP A 395 9.05 20.31 7.13
N ARG A 396 8.47 19.09 7.07
CA ARG A 396 7.80 18.50 8.23
C ARG A 396 8.75 18.30 9.41
N LEU A 397 9.93 17.75 9.14
CA LEU A 397 10.93 17.47 10.16
C LEU A 397 11.52 18.76 10.74
N LEU A 398 11.70 19.79 9.94
CA LEU A 398 12.16 21.10 10.41
C LEU A 398 11.12 21.75 11.33
N ASN A 399 9.84 21.72 10.94
CA ASN A 399 8.74 22.33 11.67
C ASN A 399 8.10 21.42 12.75
N LEU A 400 8.63 20.19 12.95
CA LEU A 400 8.07 19.19 13.86
C LEU A 400 7.89 19.75 15.28
N GLU A 401 8.90 20.44 15.80
CA GLU A 401 8.89 20.97 17.15
C GLU A 401 7.79 22.01 17.35
N ASP A 402 7.64 22.96 16.41
CA ASP A 402 6.64 24.03 16.50
C ASP A 402 5.21 23.49 16.34
N ARG A 403 5.02 22.51 15.49
CA ARG A 403 3.71 21.83 15.34
C ARG A 403 3.30 21.08 16.61
N LEU A 404 4.23 20.35 17.23
CA LEU A 404 3.96 19.65 18.50
C LEU A 404 3.67 20.62 19.63
N LYS A 405 4.38 21.76 19.74
CA LYS A 405 4.14 22.80 20.75
C LYS A 405 2.77 23.46 20.65
N LYS A 406 2.18 23.56 19.46
CA LYS A 406 0.82 24.09 19.28
C LYS A 406 -0.24 23.24 19.99
N ARG A 407 -0.01 21.92 20.10
CA ARG A 407 -0.97 20.97 20.64
C ARG A 407 -0.63 20.55 22.06
N VAL A 408 0.66 20.42 22.39
CA VAL A 408 1.11 19.94 23.72
C VAL A 408 1.81 21.08 24.45
N VAL A 409 1.23 21.47 25.58
CA VAL A 409 1.66 22.62 26.38
C VAL A 409 2.50 22.17 27.57
N GLY A 410 3.59 22.90 27.87
CA GLY A 410 4.37 22.72 29.10
C GLY A 410 5.34 21.54 29.10
N GLN A 411 5.68 20.98 27.93
CA GLN A 411 6.61 19.85 27.80
C GLN A 411 7.72 20.15 26.77
N GLU A 412 8.24 21.37 26.78
CA GLU A 412 9.13 21.86 25.72
C GLU A 412 10.40 21.03 25.56
N ASP A 413 11.03 20.62 26.69
CA ASP A 413 12.26 19.84 26.66
C ASP A 413 12.02 18.42 26.14
N GLY A 414 10.90 17.81 26.51
CA GLY A 414 10.49 16.52 25.98
C GLY A 414 10.21 16.56 24.47
N ILE A 415 9.55 17.60 24.01
CA ILE A 415 9.27 17.83 22.59
C ILE A 415 10.57 18.03 21.80
N LYS A 416 11.52 18.82 22.32
CA LYS A 416 12.84 19.03 21.69
C LYS A 416 13.63 17.74 21.58
N ALA A 417 13.70 16.95 22.66
CA ALA A 417 14.39 15.66 22.66
C ALA A 417 13.79 14.70 21.64
N LEU A 418 12.46 14.56 21.62
CA LEU A 418 11.71 13.75 20.69
C LEU A 418 11.98 14.18 19.23
N ALA A 419 11.83 15.47 18.93
CA ALA A 419 12.04 16.01 17.59
C ALA A 419 13.47 15.77 17.10
N LYS A 420 14.46 15.98 17.96
CA LYS A 420 15.88 15.72 17.65
C LYS A 420 16.14 14.25 17.32
N ALA A 421 15.58 13.33 18.09
CA ALA A 421 15.75 11.90 17.87
C ALA A 421 15.07 11.43 16.56
N VAL A 422 13.85 11.91 16.28
CA VAL A 422 13.12 11.62 15.05
C VAL A 422 13.87 12.16 13.82
N ARG A 423 14.36 13.42 13.88
CA ARG A 423 15.17 13.99 12.80
C ARG A 423 16.42 13.16 12.53
N ARG A 424 17.18 12.77 13.58
CA ARG A 424 18.38 11.93 13.45
C ARG A 424 18.10 10.60 12.77
N ALA A 425 17.00 9.95 13.12
CA ALA A 425 16.61 8.67 12.52
C ALA A 425 16.25 8.81 11.03
N ARG A 426 15.52 9.86 10.67
CA ARG A 426 15.05 10.09 9.30
C ARG A 426 16.15 10.53 8.33
N VAL A 427 17.18 11.21 8.80
CA VAL A 427 18.36 11.59 7.99
C VAL A 427 19.27 10.38 7.70
N GLY A 428 18.93 9.19 8.20
CA GLY A 428 19.72 7.97 7.93
C GLY A 428 20.93 7.78 8.85
N LEU A 429 21.06 8.55 9.92
CA LEU A 429 22.13 8.41 10.90
C LEU A 429 21.84 7.34 11.96
N LYS A 430 20.86 6.45 11.70
CA LYS A 430 20.46 5.34 12.55
C LYS A 430 20.52 4.02 11.76
N ASN A 431 20.62 2.90 12.46
CA ASN A 431 20.56 1.58 11.84
C ASN A 431 19.21 1.39 11.12
N PRO A 432 19.20 1.13 9.79
CA PRO A 432 17.97 1.02 9.00
C PRO A 432 17.08 -0.18 9.39
N LYS A 433 17.61 -1.12 10.18
CA LYS A 433 16.85 -2.27 10.66
C LYS A 433 15.94 -1.93 11.86
N ARG A 434 16.21 -0.84 12.59
CA ARG A 434 15.46 -0.46 13.80
C ARG A 434 14.25 0.42 13.50
N PRO A 435 13.24 0.48 14.39
CA PRO A 435 12.15 1.44 14.30
C PRO A 435 12.65 2.89 14.18
N ILE A 436 11.82 3.81 13.61
CA ILE A 436 12.17 5.22 13.47
C ILE A 436 12.61 5.82 14.82
N GLY A 437 11.90 5.50 15.90
CA GLY A 437 12.23 5.96 17.24
C GLY A 437 11.66 5.03 18.30
N SER A 438 12.34 4.96 19.44
CA SER A 438 11.91 4.22 20.61
C SER A 438 12.11 5.07 21.87
N PHE A 439 11.03 5.34 22.60
CA PHE A 439 11.04 6.28 23.70
C PHE A 439 10.33 5.74 24.94
N ILE A 440 10.85 6.09 26.13
CA ILE A 440 10.13 5.90 27.38
C ILE A 440 9.69 7.27 27.92
N PHE A 441 8.38 7.45 28.11
CA PHE A 441 7.78 8.65 28.68
C PHE A 441 7.50 8.45 30.16
N LEU A 442 8.27 9.12 31.02
CA LEU A 442 8.11 9.08 32.47
C LEU A 442 7.35 10.30 32.98
N GLY A 443 6.48 10.10 33.93
CA GLY A 443 5.81 11.23 34.59
C GLY A 443 4.44 10.87 35.15
N PRO A 444 3.81 11.78 35.94
CA PRO A 444 2.50 11.55 36.52
C PRO A 444 1.40 11.43 35.48
N THR A 445 0.24 10.99 35.88
CA THR A 445 -0.93 10.91 35.00
C THR A 445 -1.45 12.29 34.65
N GLY A 446 -1.95 12.46 33.42
CA GLY A 446 -2.60 13.71 32.97
C GLY A 446 -1.66 14.85 32.57
N VAL A 447 -0.35 14.59 32.38
CA VAL A 447 0.64 15.61 31.95
C VAL A 447 0.80 15.72 30.43
N GLY A 448 0.06 14.94 29.64
CA GLY A 448 0.07 15.03 28.19
C GLY A 448 0.84 13.93 27.46
N LYS A 449 1.29 12.84 28.12
CA LYS A 449 2.03 11.74 27.47
C LYS A 449 1.30 11.16 26.25
N THR A 450 0.05 10.75 26.42
CA THR A 450 -0.78 10.18 25.35
C THR A 450 -1.12 11.22 24.26
N GLU A 451 -1.31 12.49 24.65
CA GLU A 451 -1.59 13.56 23.71
C GLU A 451 -0.39 13.85 22.80
N LEU A 452 0.84 13.81 23.35
CA LEU A 452 2.05 13.93 22.55
C LEU A 452 2.19 12.79 21.53
N CYS A 453 1.78 11.57 21.89
CA CYS A 453 1.78 10.44 20.95
C CYS A 453 0.80 10.66 19.80
N LYS A 454 -0.41 11.15 20.07
CA LYS A 454 -1.41 11.50 19.06
C LYS A 454 -0.95 12.63 18.16
N ALA A 455 -0.43 13.70 18.77
CA ALA A 455 0.14 14.83 18.03
C ALA A 455 1.29 14.39 17.11
N LEU A 456 2.14 13.47 17.59
CA LEU A 456 3.23 12.93 16.80
C LEU A 456 2.70 12.09 15.61
N ALA A 457 1.67 11.26 15.82
CA ALA A 457 1.04 10.48 14.75
C ALA A 457 0.46 11.39 13.66
N ASP A 458 -0.25 12.44 14.06
CA ASP A 458 -0.80 13.42 13.11
C ASP A 458 0.29 14.15 12.32
N VAL A 459 1.32 14.66 12.98
CA VAL A 459 2.39 15.43 12.31
C VAL A 459 3.27 14.55 11.43
N MET A 460 3.62 13.34 11.88
CA MET A 460 4.53 12.45 11.17
C MET A 460 3.83 11.64 10.06
N PHE A 461 2.65 11.12 10.35
CA PHE A 461 1.96 10.17 9.48
C PHE A 461 0.64 10.69 8.90
N GLY A 462 0.28 11.92 9.22
CA GLY A 462 -0.81 12.60 8.55
C GLY A 462 -2.19 12.40 9.15
N ASP A 463 -2.39 11.45 10.04
CA ASP A 463 -3.68 11.16 10.67
C ASP A 463 -3.47 10.70 12.12
N GLU A 464 -4.34 11.18 13.04
CA GLU A 464 -4.39 10.67 14.41
C GLU A 464 -4.76 9.19 14.49
N ASN A 465 -5.44 8.64 13.48
CA ASN A 465 -5.79 7.23 13.41
C ASN A 465 -4.57 6.31 13.21
N ASN A 466 -3.43 6.86 12.79
CA ASN A 466 -2.14 6.17 12.73
C ASN A 466 -1.50 6.03 14.13
N PHE A 467 -2.34 5.96 15.16
CA PHE A 467 -1.97 5.78 16.54
C PHE A 467 -2.53 4.46 17.08
N ILE A 468 -1.63 3.55 17.47
CA ILE A 468 -1.96 2.24 18.02
C ILE A 468 -1.69 2.29 19.52
N ARG A 469 -2.74 2.22 20.34
CA ARG A 469 -2.60 2.12 21.80
C ARG A 469 -2.80 0.68 22.26
N ILE A 470 -1.88 0.23 23.13
CA ILE A 470 -1.92 -1.07 23.80
C ILE A 470 -1.71 -0.81 25.29
N ASP A 471 -2.71 -1.13 26.10
CA ASP A 471 -2.65 -0.97 27.55
C ASP A 471 -2.07 -2.23 28.17
N MET A 472 -0.91 -2.11 28.79
CA MET A 472 -0.20 -3.26 29.38
C MET A 472 -0.91 -3.83 30.63
N SER A 473 -1.88 -3.12 31.19
CA SER A 473 -2.73 -3.67 32.24
C SER A 473 -3.55 -4.88 31.79
N GLU A 474 -3.85 -5.00 30.49
CA GLU A 474 -4.55 -6.15 29.91
C GLU A 474 -3.64 -7.35 29.65
N TYR A 475 -2.33 -7.18 29.82
CA TYR A 475 -1.29 -8.13 29.45
C TYR A 475 -0.36 -8.50 30.61
N MET A 476 -0.88 -8.54 31.81
CA MET A 476 -0.14 -8.93 33.03
C MET A 476 0.12 -10.44 33.10
N GLU A 477 -0.79 -11.24 32.53
CA GLU A 477 -0.75 -12.71 32.60
C GLU A 477 0.10 -13.30 31.48
N GLN A 478 0.61 -14.53 31.66
CA GLN A 478 1.40 -15.26 30.62
C GLN A 478 0.67 -15.42 29.30
N HIS A 479 -0.66 -15.55 29.31
CA HIS A 479 -1.46 -15.61 28.07
C HIS A 479 -1.51 -14.27 27.31
N GLY A 480 -1.05 -13.18 27.90
CA GLY A 480 -0.98 -11.87 27.23
C GLY A 480 -0.09 -11.88 25.99
N VAL A 481 0.99 -12.65 26.01
CA VAL A 481 1.90 -12.82 24.85
C VAL A 481 1.14 -13.35 23.62
N SER A 482 0.38 -14.43 23.80
CA SER A 482 -0.41 -15.03 22.70
C SER A 482 -1.47 -14.07 22.16
N LYS A 483 -2.03 -13.19 22.96
CA LYS A 483 -2.95 -12.13 22.48
C LYS A 483 -2.24 -11.09 21.60
N LEU A 484 -0.99 -10.74 21.93
CA LEU A 484 -0.22 -9.75 21.19
C LEU A 484 0.27 -10.25 19.82
N ILE A 485 0.86 -11.46 19.78
CA ILE A 485 1.52 -12.01 18.60
C ILE A 485 0.71 -13.11 17.89
N GLY A 486 -0.34 -13.62 18.52
CA GLY A 486 -1.14 -14.75 18.05
C GLY A 486 -0.77 -16.08 18.74
N SER A 487 -1.73 -17.00 18.82
CA SER A 487 -1.54 -18.32 19.39
C SER A 487 -0.74 -19.22 18.44
N PRO A 488 0.12 -20.12 18.96
CA PRO A 488 0.78 -21.12 18.14
C PRO A 488 -0.23 -22.12 17.54
N PRO A 489 0.16 -22.85 16.49
CA PRO A 489 -0.69 -23.86 15.85
C PRO A 489 -1.21 -24.88 16.89
N GLY A 490 -2.52 -25.16 16.86
CA GLY A 490 -3.17 -26.13 17.73
C GLY A 490 -3.78 -25.56 19.00
N TYR A 491 -3.62 -24.24 19.28
CA TYR A 491 -4.27 -23.57 20.41
C TYR A 491 -5.49 -22.76 19.97
N ILE A 492 -6.45 -22.59 20.88
CA ILE A 492 -7.66 -21.76 20.66
C ILE A 492 -7.24 -20.33 20.34
N GLY A 493 -7.84 -19.73 19.28
CA GLY A 493 -7.50 -18.37 18.83
C GLY A 493 -6.35 -18.30 17.80
N TYR A 494 -5.88 -19.42 17.26
CA TYR A 494 -4.87 -19.44 16.19
C TYR A 494 -5.32 -18.69 14.93
N GLU A 495 -6.62 -18.75 14.58
CA GLU A 495 -7.16 -18.07 13.39
C GLU A 495 -7.23 -16.55 13.53
N ASP A 496 -7.41 -16.04 14.75
CA ASP A 496 -7.62 -14.61 15.00
C ASP A 496 -6.36 -13.75 14.79
N GLY A 497 -5.16 -14.36 14.86
CA GLY A 497 -3.88 -13.65 14.77
C GLY A 497 -3.63 -12.73 15.98
N GLY A 498 -2.42 -12.15 16.09
CA GLY A 498 -2.06 -11.27 17.18
C GLY A 498 -2.62 -9.85 17.02
N GLN A 499 -3.04 -9.24 18.13
CA GLN A 499 -3.61 -7.88 18.10
C GLN A 499 -2.60 -6.82 17.65
N LEU A 500 -1.34 -6.89 18.14
CA LEU A 500 -0.28 -5.98 17.75
C LEU A 500 0.11 -6.20 16.28
N THR A 501 0.39 -7.45 15.91
CA THR A 501 0.86 -7.81 14.57
C THR A 501 -0.17 -7.49 13.50
N LYS A 502 -1.47 -7.70 13.77
CA LYS A 502 -2.56 -7.36 12.87
C LYS A 502 -2.70 -5.85 12.68
N LYS A 503 -2.67 -5.06 13.78
CA LYS A 503 -2.80 -3.60 13.72
C LYS A 503 -1.62 -2.96 12.98
N VAL A 504 -0.38 -3.42 13.22
CA VAL A 504 0.81 -2.88 12.56
C VAL A 504 0.85 -3.28 11.08
N ARG A 505 0.42 -4.48 10.72
CA ARG A 505 0.29 -4.88 9.31
C ARG A 505 -0.71 -4.03 8.55
N SER A 506 -1.83 -3.65 9.19
CA SER A 506 -2.82 -2.75 8.60
C SER A 506 -2.35 -1.29 8.54
N ASN A 507 -1.54 -0.85 9.50
CA ASN A 507 -1.03 0.51 9.61
C ASN A 507 0.48 0.50 9.88
N PRO A 508 1.32 0.24 8.88
CA PRO A 508 2.77 0.10 9.07
C PRO A 508 3.47 1.43 9.39
N TYR A 509 2.86 2.55 9.03
CA TYR A 509 3.30 3.90 9.40
C TYR A 509 2.47 4.40 10.58
N SER A 510 2.88 4.06 11.80
CA SER A 510 2.11 4.37 13.01
C SER A 510 2.98 4.70 14.21
N VAL A 511 2.39 5.43 15.16
CA VAL A 511 2.92 5.58 16.52
C VAL A 511 2.30 4.50 17.39
N ILE A 512 3.11 3.64 17.96
CA ILE A 512 2.68 2.56 18.85
C ILE A 512 2.95 2.99 20.28
N LEU A 513 1.89 3.10 21.08
CA LEU A 513 1.95 3.40 22.49
C LEU A 513 1.71 2.13 23.32
N PHE A 514 2.71 1.71 24.08
CA PHE A 514 2.57 0.75 25.17
C PHE A 514 2.36 1.53 26.47
N ASP A 515 1.11 1.57 26.92
CA ASP A 515 0.72 2.34 28.11
C ASP A 515 0.94 1.51 29.37
N GLU A 516 1.49 2.10 30.44
CA GLU A 516 1.81 1.47 31.72
C GLU A 516 2.73 0.25 31.59
N ILE A 517 3.88 0.42 30.90
CA ILE A 517 4.83 -0.66 30.56
C ILE A 517 5.33 -1.43 31.81
N GLU A 518 5.35 -0.82 32.98
CA GLU A 518 5.70 -1.45 34.25
C GLU A 518 4.76 -2.59 34.68
N LYS A 519 3.57 -2.65 34.09
CA LYS A 519 2.59 -3.72 34.37
C LYS A 519 2.72 -4.90 33.40
N ALA A 520 3.51 -4.76 32.35
CA ALA A 520 3.68 -5.81 31.36
C ALA A 520 4.33 -7.07 31.95
N ASN A 521 3.90 -8.23 31.47
CA ASN A 521 4.59 -9.48 31.74
C ASN A 521 6.04 -9.43 31.23
N PRO A 522 7.05 -9.98 31.93
CA PRO A 522 8.43 -10.02 31.50
C PRO A 522 8.66 -10.61 30.10
N ASP A 523 7.84 -11.56 29.68
CA ASP A 523 7.94 -12.16 28.34
C ASP A 523 7.58 -11.17 27.22
N ILE A 524 6.72 -10.20 27.49
CA ILE A 524 6.40 -9.11 26.55
C ILE A 524 7.60 -8.19 26.37
N LEU A 525 8.35 -7.92 27.43
CA LEU A 525 9.60 -7.15 27.33
C LEU A 525 10.64 -7.85 26.43
N ASN A 526 10.70 -9.17 26.44
CA ASN A 526 11.56 -9.94 25.55
C ASN A 526 11.14 -9.80 24.07
N ILE A 527 9.82 -9.75 23.79
CA ILE A 527 9.29 -9.49 22.45
C ILE A 527 9.63 -8.05 22.02
N LEU A 528 9.47 -7.08 22.90
CA LEU A 528 9.83 -5.70 22.60
C LEU A 528 11.32 -5.55 22.29
N LEU A 529 12.21 -6.30 22.95
CA LEU A 529 13.64 -6.33 22.62
C LEU A 529 13.87 -6.72 21.14
N GLN A 530 13.17 -7.74 20.66
CA GLN A 530 13.29 -8.15 19.25
C GLN A 530 12.85 -7.03 18.31
N ILE A 531 11.74 -6.34 18.61
CA ILE A 531 11.25 -5.22 17.81
C ILE A 531 12.26 -4.06 17.82
N LEU A 532 12.83 -3.74 19.00
CA LEU A 532 13.75 -2.62 19.16
C LEU A 532 15.12 -2.85 18.47
N ASP A 533 15.56 -4.11 18.35
CA ASP A 533 16.83 -4.45 17.71
C ASP A 533 16.72 -4.71 16.23
N ASP A 534 15.82 -5.59 15.83
CA ASP A 534 15.70 -6.09 14.46
C ASP A 534 14.60 -5.37 13.65
N GLY A 535 13.72 -4.62 14.34
CA GLY A 535 12.60 -3.93 13.71
C GLY A 535 11.57 -4.88 13.09
N ILE A 536 11.57 -6.15 13.48
CA ILE A 536 10.67 -7.18 12.98
C ILE A 536 10.10 -8.02 14.12
N LEU A 537 8.91 -8.55 13.91
CA LEU A 537 8.28 -9.50 14.83
C LEU A 537 7.60 -10.61 14.04
N THR A 538 7.85 -11.87 14.42
CA THR A 538 7.17 -13.01 13.80
C THR A 538 5.89 -13.32 14.56
N ASP A 539 4.75 -13.38 13.85
CA ASP A 539 3.46 -13.72 14.44
C ASP A 539 3.33 -15.23 14.72
N GLY A 540 2.27 -15.61 15.44
CA GLY A 540 1.98 -17.02 15.75
C GLY A 540 1.73 -17.90 14.53
N LYS A 541 1.53 -17.32 13.33
CA LYS A 541 1.37 -18.01 12.06
C LYS A 541 2.70 -18.13 11.29
N GLY A 542 3.82 -17.64 11.85
CA GLY A 542 5.14 -17.64 11.19
C GLY A 542 5.35 -16.49 10.22
N LYS A 543 4.42 -15.54 10.11
CA LYS A 543 4.57 -14.37 9.24
C LYS A 543 5.33 -13.26 9.94
N THR A 544 6.30 -12.68 9.27
CA THR A 544 7.08 -11.55 9.77
C THR A 544 6.32 -10.24 9.56
N VAL A 545 6.27 -9.41 10.60
CA VAL A 545 5.70 -8.06 10.58
C VAL A 545 6.81 -7.05 10.74
N ASP A 546 6.85 -6.04 9.89
CA ASP A 546 7.87 -4.99 9.88
C ASP A 546 7.44 -3.79 10.74
N PHE A 547 8.34 -3.37 11.66
CA PHE A 547 8.18 -2.24 12.55
C PHE A 547 9.15 -1.08 12.23
N LYS A 548 9.93 -1.18 11.14
CA LYS A 548 10.95 -0.17 10.79
C LYS A 548 10.36 1.22 10.56
N ASN A 549 9.13 1.28 10.10
CA ASN A 549 8.42 2.53 9.82
C ASN A 549 7.57 3.01 11.00
N THR A 550 7.67 2.38 12.17
CA THR A 550 6.91 2.76 13.36
C THR A 550 7.75 3.60 14.35
N ILE A 551 7.06 4.38 15.18
CA ILE A 551 7.63 5.03 16.36
C ILE A 551 7.07 4.34 17.59
N ILE A 552 7.94 3.80 18.44
CA ILE A 552 7.55 3.06 19.64
C ILE A 552 7.67 3.96 20.85
N ILE A 553 6.58 4.12 21.58
CA ILE A 553 6.53 4.92 22.78
C ILE A 553 5.99 4.03 23.92
N MET A 554 6.69 4.03 25.03
CA MET A 554 6.30 3.32 26.24
C MET A 554 6.05 4.35 27.33
N THR A 555 4.88 4.33 27.98
CA THR A 555 4.64 5.22 29.13
C THR A 555 4.82 4.50 30.43
N SER A 556 5.32 5.20 31.43
CA SER A 556 5.42 4.70 32.80
C SER A 556 5.11 5.78 33.82
N ASN A 557 4.50 5.34 34.92
CA ASN A 557 4.20 6.17 36.06
C ASN A 557 5.21 5.94 37.21
N ILE A 558 6.25 5.14 37.02
CA ILE A 558 7.30 4.87 37.98
C ILE A 558 7.94 6.17 38.43
N GLY A 559 8.06 6.33 39.75
CA GLY A 559 8.66 7.54 40.33
C GLY A 559 7.70 8.71 40.51
N ALA A 560 6.46 8.65 40.01
CA ALA A 560 5.46 9.71 40.24
C ALA A 560 5.13 9.93 41.72
N GLU A 561 5.36 8.93 42.56
CA GLU A 561 5.20 9.03 44.02
C GLU A 561 6.26 9.94 44.69
N CYS A 562 7.41 10.13 44.04
CA CYS A 562 8.44 11.06 44.57
C CYS A 562 7.94 12.51 44.57
N LEU A 563 7.04 12.83 43.66
CA LEU A 563 6.41 14.16 43.58
C LEU A 563 5.42 14.41 44.73
N LYS A 564 4.76 13.36 45.24
CA LYS A 564 3.77 13.47 46.34
C LYS A 564 4.42 13.62 47.71
N LYS A 565 5.56 13.00 47.95
CA LYS A 565 6.19 12.97 49.29
C LYS A 565 6.85 14.30 49.68
N LYS A 566 7.28 15.15 48.76
CA LYS A 566 7.96 16.43 49.08
C LYS A 566 7.01 17.57 49.41
N ASN A 567 5.71 17.48 49.09
CA ASN A 567 4.72 18.49 49.46
C ASN A 567 4.20 18.35 50.90
N SER A 568 4.54 17.26 51.59
CA SER A 568 4.02 16.96 52.95
C SER A 568 4.98 17.24 54.10
N LEU A 569 6.24 17.56 53.84
CA LEU A 569 7.24 17.89 54.86
C LEU A 569 7.56 19.38 54.78
N GLY A 570 6.87 20.15 55.56
CA GLY A 570 7.00 21.61 55.72
C GLY A 570 8.34 22.07 56.27
N PHE A 571 9.43 21.89 55.55
CA PHE A 571 10.69 22.56 55.83
C PHE A 571 10.95 23.63 54.77
N SER A 572 11.06 24.84 55.24
CA SER A 572 11.53 26.03 54.50
C SER A 572 12.81 25.69 53.74
N ILE A 573 12.74 25.76 52.43
CA ILE A 573 13.89 25.57 51.58
C ILE A 573 14.20 26.91 50.91
N LEU A 574 15.38 27.38 51.21
CA LEU A 574 16.14 28.36 50.50
C LEU A 574 16.02 28.14 49.00
N GLU A 575 15.97 29.22 48.22
CA GLU A 575 15.86 29.44 46.80
C GLU A 575 16.70 28.47 45.91
N GLU A 576 16.29 27.18 45.83
CA GLU A 576 16.75 26.34 44.71
C GLU A 576 15.94 26.70 43.46
N GLY A 577 16.61 27.02 42.36
CA GLY A 577 15.98 27.35 41.08
C GLY A 577 15.07 26.19 40.56
N GLU A 578 14.02 26.51 39.83
CA GLU A 578 13.10 25.53 39.27
C GLU A 578 13.83 24.46 38.44
N ASP A 579 14.90 24.82 37.74
CA ASP A 579 15.72 23.96 36.86
C ASP A 579 16.52 22.92 37.70
N GLU A 580 17.09 23.29 38.84
CA GLU A 580 17.81 22.35 39.72
C GLU A 580 16.88 21.32 40.35
N ARG A 581 15.67 21.74 40.75
CA ARG A 581 14.63 20.84 41.23
C ARG A 581 14.21 19.82 40.20
N TYR A 582 14.07 20.26 38.95
CA TYR A 582 13.73 19.39 37.84
C TYR A 582 14.82 18.33 37.58
N GLU A 583 16.09 18.73 37.49
CA GLU A 583 17.18 17.80 37.25
C GLU A 583 17.33 16.77 38.38
N LYS A 584 17.17 17.17 39.64
CA LYS A 584 17.14 16.22 40.77
C LYS A 584 16.00 15.22 40.64
N MET A 585 14.80 15.68 40.35
CA MET A 585 13.62 14.84 40.15
C MET A 585 13.82 13.86 38.99
N LYS A 586 14.32 14.35 37.86
CA LYS A 586 14.62 13.55 36.66
C LYS A 586 15.58 12.42 36.99
N ASN A 587 16.66 12.71 37.70
CA ASN A 587 17.64 11.71 38.11
C ASN A 587 17.03 10.65 39.04
N GLU A 588 16.23 11.07 40.05
CA GLU A 588 15.53 10.14 40.93
C GLU A 588 14.55 9.22 40.16
N MET A 589 13.82 9.73 39.17
CA MET A 589 12.91 8.94 38.35
C MET A 589 13.66 7.96 37.47
N ILE A 590 14.76 8.38 36.84
CA ILE A 590 15.62 7.52 36.03
C ILE A 590 16.26 6.41 36.86
N GLU A 591 16.72 6.71 38.07
CA GLU A 591 17.24 5.67 38.99
C GLU A 591 16.20 4.61 39.37
N LYS A 592 14.95 5.02 39.61
CA LYS A 592 13.85 4.08 39.90
C LYS A 592 13.51 3.24 38.66
N LEU A 593 13.52 3.84 37.47
CA LEU A 593 13.33 3.12 36.25
C LEU A 593 14.42 2.03 36.06
N LYS A 594 15.68 2.37 36.28
CA LYS A 594 16.82 1.42 36.20
C LYS A 594 16.68 0.26 37.21
N LYS A 595 16.04 0.47 38.33
CA LYS A 595 15.75 -0.61 39.30
C LYS A 595 14.60 -1.51 38.87
N SER A 596 13.67 -1.00 38.03
CA SER A 596 12.46 -1.73 37.62
C SER A 596 12.66 -2.50 36.32
N PHE A 597 13.53 -2.06 35.46
CA PHE A 597 13.81 -2.69 34.15
C PHE A 597 15.26 -3.14 34.04
N ARG A 598 15.49 -4.19 33.25
CA ARG A 598 16.85 -4.69 32.98
C ARG A 598 17.63 -3.66 32.17
N ASP A 599 18.92 -3.52 32.44
CA ASP A 599 19.81 -2.61 31.71
C ASP A 599 19.81 -2.90 30.20
N GLU A 600 19.72 -4.17 29.81
CA GLU A 600 19.62 -4.58 28.42
C GLU A 600 18.45 -3.92 27.69
N PHE A 601 17.29 -3.85 28.30
CA PHE A 601 16.09 -3.22 27.73
C PHE A 601 16.27 -1.71 27.60
N LEU A 602 16.77 -1.06 28.66
CA LEU A 602 16.96 0.40 28.68
C LEU A 602 18.02 0.85 27.66
N ASN A 603 19.05 0.06 27.40
CA ASN A 603 20.09 0.36 26.41
C ASN A 603 19.61 0.25 24.96
N ARG A 604 18.44 -0.35 24.70
CA ARG A 604 17.85 -0.45 23.36
C ARG A 604 16.90 0.72 23.03
N VAL A 605 16.49 1.45 24.05
CA VAL A 605 15.64 2.63 23.89
C VAL A 605 16.48 3.84 23.49
N ASP A 606 16.00 4.62 22.54
CA ASP A 606 16.74 5.77 22.00
C ASP A 606 16.84 6.93 22.99
N ASP A 607 15.76 7.18 23.77
CA ASP A 607 15.77 8.25 24.78
C ASP A 607 14.68 8.04 25.84
N ILE A 608 14.93 8.60 27.05
CA ILE A 608 14.00 8.58 28.16
C ILE A 608 13.56 10.01 28.43
N ILE A 609 12.30 10.31 28.18
CA ILE A 609 11.73 11.66 28.30
C ILE A 609 10.93 11.75 29.58
N VAL A 610 11.33 12.68 30.47
CA VAL A 610 10.65 12.94 31.74
C VAL A 610 9.73 14.14 31.57
N PHE A 611 8.45 13.94 31.87
CA PHE A 611 7.41 14.95 31.76
C PHE A 611 7.29 15.78 33.03
N HIS A 612 7.22 17.11 32.85
CA HIS A 612 7.01 18.07 33.93
C HIS A 612 5.58 18.01 34.47
N GLN A 613 5.44 18.37 35.73
CA GLN A 613 4.12 18.66 36.31
C GLN A 613 3.57 19.96 35.69
N LEU A 614 2.28 19.96 35.35
CA LEU A 614 1.65 21.13 34.73
C LEU A 614 1.47 22.26 35.78
N GLN A 615 1.92 23.45 35.42
CA GLN A 615 1.72 24.67 36.20
C GLN A 615 0.37 25.32 35.83
N HIS A 616 -0.14 26.24 36.66
CA HIS A 616 -1.39 26.96 36.43
C HIS A 616 -1.46 27.65 35.05
N ARG A 617 -0.36 28.30 34.63
CA ARG A 617 -0.24 28.92 33.31
C ARG A 617 -0.39 27.94 32.14
N HIS A 618 0.03 26.69 32.34
CA HIS A 618 -0.11 25.62 31.34
C HIS A 618 -1.54 25.12 31.26
N LEU A 619 -2.22 25.01 32.42
CA LEU A 619 -3.62 24.59 32.48
C LEU A 619 -4.55 25.59 31.78
N LEU A 620 -4.30 26.90 31.91
CA LEU A 620 -5.06 27.92 31.19
C LEU A 620 -4.94 27.76 29.66
N LYS A 621 -3.72 27.54 29.14
CA LYS A 621 -3.52 27.30 27.71
C LYS A 621 -4.18 25.99 27.25
N ILE A 622 -4.17 24.96 28.07
CA ILE A 622 -4.84 23.68 27.77
C ILE A 622 -6.36 23.85 27.70
N VAL A 623 -6.94 24.65 28.63
CA VAL A 623 -8.36 25.01 28.58
C VAL A 623 -8.69 25.72 27.27
N ASP A 624 -7.85 26.67 26.83
CA ASP A 624 -8.05 27.36 25.55
C ASP A 624 -8.11 26.38 24.37
N ILE A 625 -7.18 25.43 24.29
CA ILE A 625 -7.15 24.42 23.24
C ILE A 625 -8.42 23.54 23.30
N MET A 626 -8.82 23.09 24.49
CA MET A 626 -10.03 22.26 24.64
C MET A 626 -11.31 23.02 24.29
N LEU A 627 -11.41 24.29 24.67
CA LEU A 627 -12.56 25.16 24.32
C LEU A 627 -12.61 25.48 22.84
N THR A 628 -11.48 25.60 22.16
CA THR A 628 -11.42 25.75 20.70
C THR A 628 -12.03 24.55 20.00
N ASN A 629 -11.73 23.33 20.42
CA ASN A 629 -12.35 22.10 19.89
C ASN A 629 -13.88 22.10 20.07
N THR A 630 -14.36 22.52 21.24
CA THR A 630 -15.82 22.67 21.47
C THR A 630 -16.45 23.73 20.58
N LYS A 631 -15.73 24.85 20.36
CA LYS A 631 -16.15 25.90 19.42
C LYS A 631 -16.25 25.41 17.98
N ASP A 632 -15.28 24.61 17.52
CA ASP A 632 -15.28 24.06 16.16
C ASP A 632 -16.45 23.08 15.93
N ILE A 633 -16.79 22.27 16.95
CA ILE A 633 -17.97 21.40 16.91
C ILE A 633 -19.26 22.24 16.80
N LEU A 634 -19.35 23.37 17.50
CA LEU A 634 -20.51 24.24 17.44
C LEU A 634 -20.61 24.97 16.09
N LYS A 635 -19.48 25.39 15.53
CA LYS A 635 -19.44 26.00 14.19
C LYS A 635 -19.94 25.04 13.11
N SER A 636 -19.65 23.74 13.21
CA SER A 636 -20.18 22.74 12.28
C SER A 636 -21.70 22.58 12.33
N LYS A 637 -22.35 23.16 13.39
CA LYS A 637 -23.80 23.21 13.58
C LYS A 637 -24.38 24.61 13.36
N ASP A 638 -23.65 25.51 12.73
CA ASP A 638 -24.01 26.92 12.49
C ASP A 638 -24.23 27.73 13.79
N MET A 639 -23.43 27.46 14.83
CA MET A 639 -23.46 28.17 16.11
C MET A 639 -22.07 28.64 16.47
N ASP A 640 -21.92 29.84 17.06
CA ASP A 640 -20.64 30.34 17.56
C ASP A 640 -20.70 30.57 19.09
N LEU A 641 -19.59 30.29 19.78
CA LEU A 641 -19.49 30.44 21.23
C LEU A 641 -18.18 31.10 21.61
N ASN A 642 -18.25 32.22 22.31
CA ASN A 642 -17.10 32.96 22.82
C ASN A 642 -17.00 32.81 24.34
N PHE A 643 -15.76 32.60 24.81
CA PHE A 643 -15.46 32.43 26.24
C PHE A 643 -14.74 33.64 26.81
N THR A 644 -15.13 34.05 28.00
CA THR A 644 -14.39 35.09 28.75
C THR A 644 -13.22 34.50 29.52
N ASP A 645 -12.20 35.28 29.82
CA ASP A 645 -11.06 34.80 30.59
C ASP A 645 -11.43 34.37 32.03
N GLU A 646 -12.50 34.98 32.59
CA GLU A 646 -13.07 34.61 33.88
C GLU A 646 -13.61 33.14 33.86
N VAL A 647 -14.27 32.77 32.78
CA VAL A 647 -14.76 31.38 32.59
C VAL A 647 -13.58 30.40 32.51
N LYS A 648 -12.50 30.76 31.83
CA LYS A 648 -11.31 29.93 31.73
C LYS A 648 -10.65 29.73 33.09
N GLN A 649 -10.49 30.81 33.86
CA GLN A 649 -9.97 30.75 35.23
C GLN A 649 -10.85 29.90 36.14
N PHE A 650 -12.16 30.09 36.10
CA PHE A 650 -13.12 29.32 36.86
C PHE A 650 -13.04 27.81 36.57
N LEU A 651 -12.90 27.44 35.28
CA LEU A 651 -12.74 26.03 34.89
C LEU A 651 -11.46 25.43 35.45
N VAL A 652 -10.35 26.19 35.43
CA VAL A 652 -9.08 25.74 36.03
C VAL A 652 -9.22 25.60 37.52
N GLU A 653 -9.80 26.57 38.23
CA GLU A 653 -10.01 26.50 39.68
C GLU A 653 -10.89 25.32 40.12
N LYS A 654 -11.98 25.04 39.38
CA LYS A 654 -12.87 23.88 39.66
C LYS A 654 -12.19 22.54 39.33
N ALA A 655 -11.16 22.53 38.49
CA ALA A 655 -10.41 21.34 38.08
C ALA A 655 -9.10 21.14 38.85
N ILE A 656 -8.70 22.10 39.72
CA ILE A 656 -7.44 21.98 40.49
C ILE A 656 -7.54 20.81 41.49
N ASP A 657 -7.11 19.64 40.99
CA ASP A 657 -6.65 18.53 41.80
C ASP A 657 -5.22 18.24 41.33
N THR A 658 -4.26 18.76 42.12
CA THR A 658 -2.83 18.75 41.81
C THR A 658 -2.26 17.36 41.53
N ASN A 659 -3.02 16.30 41.86
CA ASN A 659 -2.62 14.91 41.70
C ASN A 659 -2.94 14.32 40.30
N TYR A 660 -3.86 14.91 39.57
CA TYR A 660 -4.41 14.31 38.31
C TYR A 660 -4.13 15.10 37.02
N GLY A 661 -3.30 16.15 37.11
CA GLY A 661 -2.91 16.96 35.95
C GLY A 661 -4.09 17.60 35.21
N ALA A 662 -4.12 17.50 33.88
CA ALA A 662 -5.17 18.08 33.03
C ALA A 662 -6.43 17.19 32.87
N ARG A 663 -6.45 15.95 33.36
CA ARG A 663 -7.63 15.07 33.23
C ARG A 663 -8.93 15.65 33.83
N PRO A 664 -8.90 16.29 35.04
CA PRO A 664 -10.08 16.90 35.62
C PRO A 664 -10.66 18.07 34.78
N LEU A 665 -9.83 18.77 33.98
CA LEU A 665 -10.29 19.87 33.12
C LEU A 665 -11.34 19.40 32.11
N ARG A 666 -11.14 18.24 31.48
CA ARG A 666 -12.11 17.71 30.53
C ARG A 666 -13.48 17.49 31.18
N ARG A 667 -13.49 16.92 32.41
CA ARG A 667 -14.73 16.72 33.17
C ARG A 667 -15.37 18.04 33.58
N ALA A 668 -14.56 19.05 33.93
CA ALA A 668 -15.06 20.37 34.27
C ALA A 668 -15.70 21.06 33.06
N ILE A 669 -15.09 20.96 31.89
CA ILE A 669 -15.63 21.47 30.61
C ILE A 669 -16.93 20.77 30.27
N THR A 670 -16.95 19.44 30.27
CA THR A 670 -18.17 18.68 29.96
C THR A 670 -19.31 19.08 30.89
N LYS A 671 -19.10 19.06 32.22
CA LYS A 671 -20.13 19.37 33.20
C LYS A 671 -20.62 20.82 33.16
N ASN A 672 -19.70 21.79 33.03
CA ASN A 672 -20.06 23.20 33.18
C ASN A 672 -20.39 23.90 31.84
N ILE A 673 -19.96 23.32 30.71
CA ILE A 673 -20.19 23.91 29.38
C ILE A 673 -21.03 22.98 28.51
N GLU A 674 -20.55 21.75 28.21
CA GLU A 674 -21.20 20.87 27.22
C GLU A 674 -22.60 20.44 27.67
N ASP A 675 -22.77 19.99 28.94
CA ASP A 675 -24.05 19.57 29.49
C ASP A 675 -25.03 20.74 29.56
N LYS A 676 -24.61 21.88 30.09
CA LYS A 676 -25.46 23.08 30.19
C LYS A 676 -25.89 23.64 28.83
N LEU A 677 -24.93 23.68 27.89
CA LEU A 677 -25.21 24.13 26.54
C LEU A 677 -26.22 23.19 25.85
N SER A 678 -26.07 21.89 26.06
CA SER A 678 -27.02 20.89 25.52
C SER A 678 -28.44 21.11 26.06
N GLU A 679 -28.58 21.43 27.36
CA GLU A 679 -29.88 21.76 27.95
C GLU A 679 -30.49 23.02 27.34
N GLU A 680 -29.69 24.08 27.10
CA GLU A 680 -30.19 25.33 26.51
C GLU A 680 -30.58 25.16 25.04
N ILE A 681 -29.88 24.29 24.29
CA ILE A 681 -30.24 23.90 22.92
C ILE A 681 -31.58 23.12 22.94
N LEU A 682 -31.73 22.15 23.86
CA LEU A 682 -32.98 21.35 23.97
C LEU A 682 -34.16 22.17 24.43
N LYS A 683 -33.95 23.17 25.27
CA LYS A 683 -35.01 24.12 25.68
C LYS A 683 -35.43 25.10 24.55
N GLY A 684 -34.69 25.12 23.44
CA GLY A 684 -34.95 26.02 22.31
C GLY A 684 -34.44 27.45 22.52
N ASN A 685 -33.73 27.74 23.59
CA ASN A 685 -33.15 29.04 23.88
C ASN A 685 -31.99 29.38 22.91
N VAL A 686 -31.32 28.35 22.38
CA VAL A 686 -30.19 28.44 21.44
C VAL A 686 -30.64 27.80 20.10
N THR A 687 -30.68 28.59 19.04
CA THR A 687 -31.05 28.16 17.69
C THR A 687 -29.90 28.27 16.71
N LYS A 688 -29.97 27.63 15.56
CA LYS A 688 -28.99 27.79 14.47
C LYS A 688 -28.79 29.28 14.12
N GLY A 689 -27.54 29.68 13.89
CA GLY A 689 -27.17 31.06 13.63
C GLY A 689 -26.95 31.92 14.90
N SER A 690 -27.08 31.33 16.11
CA SER A 690 -26.89 32.08 17.36
C SER A 690 -25.40 32.25 17.67
N VAL A 691 -25.02 33.47 18.04
CA VAL A 691 -23.70 33.80 18.61
C VAL A 691 -23.85 33.92 20.13
N LEU A 692 -23.17 33.06 20.86
CA LEU A 692 -23.26 32.96 22.32
C LEU A 692 -21.99 33.50 22.97
N LYS A 693 -22.15 34.02 24.19
CA LYS A 693 -21.04 34.39 25.07
C LYS A 693 -21.20 33.69 26.42
N ALA A 694 -20.21 32.89 26.79
CA ALA A 694 -20.17 32.27 28.11
C ALA A 694 -19.67 33.29 29.15
N ILE A 695 -20.40 33.42 30.25
CA ILE A 695 -20.09 34.29 31.39
C ILE A 695 -20.25 33.54 32.71
N ILE A 696 -19.80 34.10 33.82
CA ILE A 696 -20.02 33.57 35.16
C ILE A 696 -21.14 34.31 35.85
N GLU A 697 -22.20 33.60 36.23
CA GLU A 697 -23.30 34.10 37.04
C GLU A 697 -23.49 33.17 38.26
N ASN A 698 -23.55 33.75 39.45
CA ASN A 698 -23.78 33.00 40.68
C ASN A 698 -22.84 31.78 40.91
N ASN A 699 -21.56 31.92 40.55
CA ASN A 699 -20.55 30.85 40.60
C ASN A 699 -20.84 29.64 39.71
N GLU A 700 -21.58 29.86 38.63
CA GLU A 700 -21.88 28.92 37.54
C GLU A 700 -21.68 29.55 36.17
N VAL A 701 -21.44 28.72 35.14
CA VAL A 701 -21.36 29.20 33.77
C VAL A 701 -22.77 29.38 33.19
N GLY A 702 -23.07 30.57 32.71
CA GLY A 702 -24.27 30.93 31.96
C GLY A 702 -23.96 31.33 30.53
N PHE A 703 -24.97 31.30 29.65
CA PHE A 703 -24.84 31.67 28.24
C PHE A 703 -25.74 32.86 27.90
N ILE A 704 -25.17 33.89 27.34
CA ILE A 704 -25.91 35.07 26.87
C ILE A 704 -25.82 35.09 25.35
N LYS A 705 -26.96 35.35 24.71
CA LYS A 705 -27.05 35.56 23.26
C LYS A 705 -26.57 36.98 22.95
N ASN A 706 -25.56 37.11 22.10
CA ASN A 706 -25.05 38.39 21.61
C ASN A 706 -25.96 38.97 20.55
#